data_d7bf560e73834630e676f41ec8e0e616
#
_entry.id   d7bf560e73834630e676f41ec8e0e616
#
_cell.length_a   1.000
_cell.length_b   1.000
_cell.length_c   1.000
_cell.angle_alpha   90.00
_cell.angle_beta   90.00
_cell.angle_gamma   90.00
#
_symmetry.space_group_name_H-M   'P 1'
#
loop_
_entity.id
_entity.type
_entity.pdbx_description
1 polymer ?
#
loop_
_entity_poly.entity_id
_entity_poly.type
_entity_poly.pdbx_seq_one_letter_code
_entity_poly.pdbx_strand_id
1 'polypeptide(L)'
;MADNMNVSRRAFVGTAGAALAGTVFAGAALADEAATEEAADDPVATPGEVLDDNAVDASTDGLLYTASINPQDYSYRTNSITDFTQTTLFSTWNLGKIELHHRMVKSAAGSATYLAGLTDELFQYYLNFAKGGVEMIWMENVAALEPDAETGEITPEALDFGQRLVAAVAEYGAHLGYQWAPFGSSVAEDAMTVDQIHAIQQNGLNIARGLSQMGFEAIEMNAAGFNQGEQFLSRFYNTRTDEYGYTSIENRARFVTEWIEMVKAEFGDSLAVQILINCIEDQDNLDNNATLMNLDNTLTVGRNKATTVEEGVAMAKLFEAAGADSMHLRLGPLGNHPCQFGNDLYFILNGIEGATGYGTQYDFSKHWQGKLIGNHSGAGMLLDVVKQYKEALTIPCGTVTYMDPAHAPDYFEAALADGKADFFLMTRPLTVDMEYVNKLREGRVDEIAPCTRCLHCHIGGNEQNRQMGYCRVNALTQRVMTENGPATYELEPAAEPKNVMVVGGGPAGMEAARIAAARGHNVTLYEKNGMLGGLLTFASTVKGPHENIDDLNAYLQRQLEINGVTVVTGTEVTADTVAEAAPDALVLACGGLRDTLEVEGANVVSIDDFMFSDLGDNVVVWGSNAQAFDTALWLTVHKKHVVMVTPNPAEDLDMQQSQHAMRFMTTALYALGMQVYTTAQITGAADGQITVSSADAGVEYTIPCDTIVNAADMLPNTGLLDEVDVAETYAIGDCSAPFNIALAIRGGNDAGRAL
;
A
#
# COMPACT_ATOMS: atom_id res chain seq x y z
N MET A 1 13.99 -25.92 -23.01
CA MET A 1 13.51 -25.58 -21.67
C MET A 1 13.22 -24.07 -21.50
N ALA A 2 13.80 -23.17 -22.29
CA ALA A 2 13.55 -21.71 -22.18
C ALA A 2 12.22 -21.23 -22.83
N ASP A 3 11.66 -21.97 -23.75
CA ASP A 3 10.47 -21.53 -24.48
C ASP A 3 9.13 -21.83 -23.77
N ASN A 4 9.11 -22.76 -22.81
CA ASN A 4 7.87 -23.06 -22.07
C ASN A 4 7.62 -22.12 -20.87
N MET A 5 8.64 -21.39 -20.39
CA MET A 5 8.45 -20.40 -19.33
C MET A 5 7.80 -19.10 -19.81
N ASN A 6 7.91 -18.77 -21.11
CA ASN A 6 7.31 -17.55 -21.68
C ASN A 6 5.80 -17.64 -21.89
N VAL A 7 5.23 -18.83 -22.01
CA VAL A 7 3.77 -19.01 -22.19
C VAL A 7 3.05 -18.86 -20.84
N SER A 8 3.65 -19.35 -19.75
CA SER A 8 3.11 -19.22 -18.38
C SER A 8 3.11 -17.76 -17.89
N ARG A 9 4.19 -17.00 -18.19
CA ARG A 9 4.26 -15.57 -17.82
C ARG A 9 3.22 -14.70 -18.52
N ARG A 10 2.91 -15.00 -19.80
CA ARG A 10 1.87 -14.26 -20.54
C ARG A 10 0.45 -14.59 -20.08
N ALA A 11 0.19 -15.80 -19.63
CA ALA A 11 -1.14 -16.19 -19.16
C ALA A 11 -1.48 -15.58 -17.78
N PHE A 12 -0.51 -15.50 -16.87
CA PHE A 12 -0.75 -14.96 -15.51
C PHE A 12 -0.83 -13.42 -15.49
N VAL A 13 0.04 -12.75 -16.23
CA VAL A 13 0.01 -11.28 -16.39
C VAL A 13 -1.20 -10.85 -17.23
N GLY A 14 -1.59 -11.65 -18.22
CA GLY A 14 -2.73 -11.36 -19.08
C GLY A 14 -4.10 -11.45 -18.38
N THR A 15 -4.26 -12.35 -17.39
CA THR A 15 -5.55 -12.51 -16.71
C THR A 15 -5.78 -11.47 -15.62
N ALA A 16 -4.78 -11.06 -14.86
CA ALA A 16 -4.94 -9.98 -13.89
C ALA A 16 -5.05 -8.60 -14.57
N GLY A 17 -4.24 -8.34 -15.59
CA GLY A 17 -4.30 -7.08 -16.37
C GLY A 17 -5.52 -7.01 -17.30
N ALA A 18 -5.95 -8.12 -17.90
CA ALA A 18 -7.13 -8.14 -18.75
C ALA A 18 -8.44 -8.03 -17.98
N ALA A 19 -8.50 -8.52 -16.73
CA ALA A 19 -9.66 -8.31 -15.86
C ALA A 19 -9.82 -6.81 -15.47
N LEU A 20 -8.71 -6.12 -15.22
CA LEU A 20 -8.73 -4.67 -14.94
C LEU A 20 -8.98 -3.81 -16.19
N ALA A 21 -8.44 -4.19 -17.33
CA ALA A 21 -8.67 -3.46 -18.58
C ALA A 21 -10.02 -3.81 -19.24
N GLY A 22 -10.50 -5.06 -19.13
CA GLY A 22 -11.77 -5.51 -19.68
C GLY A 22 -12.99 -4.87 -19.00
N THR A 23 -12.92 -4.63 -17.71
CA THR A 23 -14.03 -4.01 -16.96
C THR A 23 -14.18 -2.51 -17.26
N VAL A 24 -13.11 -1.81 -17.61
CA VAL A 24 -13.18 -0.38 -17.96
C VAL A 24 -13.76 -0.16 -19.36
N PHE A 25 -13.59 -1.09 -20.31
CA PHE A 25 -14.07 -0.94 -21.68
C PHE A 25 -15.43 -1.59 -21.96
N ALA A 26 -15.86 -2.57 -21.16
CA ALA A 26 -17.17 -3.21 -21.36
C ALA A 26 -18.36 -2.34 -20.86
N GLY A 27 -18.10 -1.42 -19.92
CA GLY A 27 -19.16 -0.54 -19.37
C GLY A 27 -19.71 0.49 -20.35
N ALA A 28 -18.95 0.86 -21.38
CA ALA A 28 -19.40 1.89 -22.35
C ALA A 28 -20.28 1.35 -23.49
N ALA A 29 -20.34 0.03 -23.66
CA ALA A 29 -21.09 -0.58 -24.79
C ALA A 29 -22.44 -1.19 -24.41
N LEU A 30 -22.82 -1.21 -23.13
CA LEU A 30 -24.05 -1.87 -22.66
C LEU A 30 -25.15 -0.88 -22.15
N ALA A 31 -24.96 0.41 -22.36
CA ALA A 31 -25.89 1.43 -21.84
C ALA A 31 -27.16 1.64 -22.68
N ASP A 32 -27.32 0.96 -23.81
CA ASP A 32 -28.38 1.30 -24.79
C ASP A 32 -29.54 0.30 -24.92
N GLU A 33 -29.60 -0.79 -24.13
CA GLU A 33 -30.67 -1.80 -24.31
C GLU A 33 -31.41 -2.29 -23.05
N ALA A 34 -31.41 -1.56 -21.95
CA ALA A 34 -32.18 -1.99 -20.77
C ALA A 34 -33.05 -0.88 -20.17
N ALA A 35 -33.96 -0.36 -20.96
CA ALA A 35 -35.07 0.39 -20.45
C ALA A 35 -36.37 -0.38 -20.69
N THR A 36 -36.80 -1.18 -19.71
CA THR A 36 -38.19 -1.49 -19.33
C THR A 36 -38.24 -2.74 -18.44
N GLU A 37 -38.17 -2.55 -17.14
CA GLU A 37 -38.91 -3.36 -16.15
C GLU A 37 -39.09 -2.50 -14.91
N GLU A 38 -40.35 -2.31 -14.51
CA GLU A 38 -40.72 -1.57 -13.32
C GLU A 38 -40.15 -2.24 -12.07
N ALA A 39 -39.21 -1.57 -11.41
CA ALA A 39 -38.74 -1.95 -10.08
C ALA A 39 -39.74 -1.47 -9.03
N ALA A 40 -40.08 -2.32 -8.10
CA ALA A 40 -40.92 -2.01 -6.96
C ALA A 40 -40.24 -0.92 -6.09
N ASP A 41 -41.04 0.02 -5.62
CA ASP A 41 -40.67 1.15 -4.76
C ASP A 41 -40.03 0.71 -3.46
N ASP A 42 -38.68 0.72 -3.41
CA ASP A 42 -37.95 0.97 -2.18
C ASP A 42 -37.63 2.47 -2.11
N PRO A 43 -37.70 3.11 -0.97
CA PRO A 43 -37.49 4.56 -0.87
C PRO A 43 -36.00 4.87 -1.15
N VAL A 44 -35.74 5.28 -2.38
CA VAL A 44 -34.46 5.84 -2.78
C VAL A 44 -34.38 7.24 -2.17
N ALA A 45 -33.36 7.49 -1.34
CA ALA A 45 -33.07 8.84 -0.89
C ALA A 45 -32.84 9.73 -2.10
N THR A 46 -33.53 10.86 -2.13
CA THR A 46 -33.41 11.85 -3.23
C THR A 46 -32.03 12.47 -3.18
N PRO A 47 -31.32 12.61 -4.32
CA PRO A 47 -30.05 13.32 -4.36
C PRO A 47 -30.18 14.71 -3.73
N GLY A 48 -29.44 14.95 -2.64
CA GLY A 48 -29.47 16.21 -1.90
C GLY A 48 -30.05 16.15 -0.49
N GLU A 49 -30.56 15.00 -0.02
CA GLU A 49 -30.90 14.85 1.39
C GLU A 49 -29.62 14.58 2.19
N VAL A 50 -29.20 15.59 2.93
CA VAL A 50 -28.12 15.48 3.91
C VAL A 50 -28.60 14.62 5.07
N LEU A 51 -27.94 13.50 5.29
CA LEU A 51 -28.38 12.49 6.27
C LEU A 51 -28.05 12.83 7.73
N ASP A 52 -27.36 13.93 8.03
CA ASP A 52 -27.05 14.31 9.41
C ASP A 52 -26.78 15.82 9.55
N ASP A 53 -27.26 16.39 10.67
CA ASP A 53 -27.00 17.78 11.11
C ASP A 53 -25.51 18.09 11.39
N ASN A 54 -24.64 17.09 11.30
CA ASN A 54 -23.17 17.23 11.40
C ASN A 54 -22.46 17.12 10.05
N ALA A 55 -23.16 17.01 8.96
CA ALA A 55 -22.57 17.02 7.64
C ALA A 55 -21.82 18.33 7.44
N VAL A 56 -20.55 18.25 7.12
CA VAL A 56 -19.78 19.40 6.68
C VAL A 56 -20.47 19.90 5.42
N ASP A 57 -20.82 21.18 5.42
CA ASP A 57 -21.45 21.83 4.27
C ASP A 57 -20.60 21.56 3.02
N ALA A 58 -21.03 20.57 2.25
CA ALA A 58 -20.48 20.24 0.93
C ALA A 58 -20.89 21.31 -0.08
N SER A 59 -21.00 22.57 0.36
CA SER A 59 -21.11 23.70 -0.54
C SER A 59 -19.98 23.58 -1.55
N THR A 60 -20.26 23.93 -2.76
CA THR A 60 -19.34 23.88 -3.91
C THR A 60 -17.96 24.50 -3.67
N ASP A 61 -17.80 25.24 -2.58
CA ASP A 61 -16.55 25.80 -2.11
C ASP A 61 -15.70 24.83 -1.27
N GLY A 62 -16.28 23.74 -0.79
CA GLY A 62 -15.66 22.86 0.18
C GLY A 62 -15.25 21.50 -0.32
N LEU A 63 -15.18 21.33 -1.60
CA LEU A 63 -15.09 20.01 -2.16
C LEU A 63 -14.03 19.13 -1.59
N LEU A 64 -12.91 19.65 -1.10
CA LEU A 64 -11.78 18.80 -1.09
C LEU A 64 -11.00 18.79 0.19
N TYR A 65 -10.91 19.88 0.77
CA TYR A 65 -10.15 20.04 1.99
C TYR A 65 -11.02 20.83 2.94
N THR A 66 -11.71 20.16 3.80
CA THR A 66 -12.47 20.85 4.82
C THR A 66 -11.49 21.42 5.84
N ALA A 67 -11.75 22.65 6.28
CA ALA A 67 -10.93 23.28 7.33
C ALA A 67 -10.96 22.52 8.67
N SER A 68 -11.85 21.54 8.82
CA SER A 68 -11.92 20.65 9.96
C SER A 68 -10.85 19.58 9.96
N ILE A 69 -10.18 19.34 8.82
CA ILE A 69 -9.09 18.39 8.71
C ILE A 69 -7.79 19.15 8.82
N ASN A 70 -7.16 19.07 9.98
CA ASN A 70 -5.83 19.61 10.18
C ASN A 70 -4.79 18.56 9.81
N PRO A 71 -4.05 18.71 8.70
CA PRO A 71 -3.05 17.74 8.29
C PRO A 71 -1.87 17.63 9.26
N GLN A 72 -1.80 18.50 10.24
CA GLN A 72 -0.78 18.51 11.29
C GLN A 72 -1.31 18.04 12.66
N ASP A 73 -2.54 17.55 12.72
CA ASP A 73 -3.10 17.03 13.98
C ASP A 73 -2.77 15.56 14.18
N TYR A 74 -1.74 15.30 14.94
CA TYR A 74 -1.31 13.96 15.37
C TYR A 74 -1.79 13.61 16.79
N SER A 75 -2.82 14.26 17.31
CA SER A 75 -3.29 14.11 18.69
C SER A 75 -3.73 12.69 19.06
N TYR A 76 -4.11 11.88 18.09
CA TYR A 76 -4.45 10.47 18.30
C TYR A 76 -3.23 9.55 18.45
N ARG A 77 -2.04 10.00 18.03
CA ARG A 77 -0.79 9.23 18.03
C ARG A 77 -0.14 9.29 19.39
N THR A 78 -0.90 8.95 20.42
CA THR A 78 -0.39 8.93 21.79
C THR A 78 0.19 7.57 22.12
N ASN A 79 1.24 7.58 22.94
CA ASN A 79 1.82 6.40 23.55
C ASN A 79 2.05 6.65 25.04
N SER A 80 1.14 6.19 25.84
CA SER A 80 1.26 6.18 27.31
C SER A 80 1.78 4.85 27.84
N ILE A 81 2.01 3.86 26.96
CA ILE A 81 2.42 2.52 27.31
C ILE A 81 3.89 2.51 27.71
N THR A 82 4.17 2.15 28.94
CA THR A 82 5.54 2.06 29.48
C THR A 82 6.12 0.66 29.41
N ASP A 83 5.25 -0.37 29.31
CA ASP A 83 5.62 -1.78 29.19
C ASP A 83 4.60 -2.48 28.31
N PHE A 84 4.94 -2.70 27.05
CA PHE A 84 4.06 -3.36 26.09
C PHE A 84 3.75 -4.81 26.45
N THR A 85 4.60 -5.49 27.22
CA THR A 85 4.35 -6.89 27.63
C THR A 85 3.15 -7.01 28.59
N GLN A 86 2.70 -5.91 29.16
CA GLN A 86 1.54 -5.86 30.08
C GLN A 86 0.25 -5.41 29.37
N THR A 87 0.27 -5.25 28.06
CA THR A 87 -0.88 -4.80 27.27
C THR A 87 -1.72 -5.96 26.76
N THR A 88 -2.94 -5.65 26.31
CA THR A 88 -3.78 -6.62 25.59
C THR A 88 -3.11 -7.06 24.29
N LEU A 89 -2.37 -6.17 23.65
CA LEU A 89 -1.64 -6.47 22.41
C LEU A 89 -0.65 -7.65 22.58
N PHE A 90 -0.06 -7.80 23.77
CA PHE A 90 0.84 -8.89 24.14
C PHE A 90 0.19 -9.90 25.09
N SER A 91 -1.12 -10.09 24.99
CA SER A 91 -1.84 -11.11 25.74
C SER A 91 -2.06 -12.39 24.94
N THR A 92 -2.10 -13.52 25.62
CA THR A 92 -2.33 -14.85 25.03
C THR A 92 -3.73 -14.99 24.45
N TRP A 93 -3.82 -15.67 23.32
CA TRP A 93 -5.06 -16.07 22.64
C TRP A 93 -4.82 -17.32 21.80
N ASN A 94 -5.89 -17.95 21.30
CA ASN A 94 -5.79 -19.16 20.51
C ASN A 94 -6.39 -19.00 19.11
N LEU A 95 -5.68 -19.52 18.11
CA LEU A 95 -6.20 -19.81 16.79
C LEU A 95 -6.41 -21.32 16.67
N GLY A 96 -7.62 -21.80 16.85
CA GLY A 96 -7.86 -23.22 17.05
C GLY A 96 -7.08 -23.76 18.25
N LYS A 97 -6.13 -24.67 18.02
CA LYS A 97 -5.23 -25.20 19.07
C LYS A 97 -3.89 -24.48 19.15
N ILE A 98 -3.62 -23.55 18.26
CA ILE A 98 -2.36 -22.80 18.24
C ILE A 98 -2.46 -21.71 19.32
N GLU A 99 -1.60 -21.78 20.34
CA GLU A 99 -1.48 -20.75 21.37
C GLU A 99 -0.52 -19.65 20.91
N LEU A 100 -0.96 -18.41 20.96
CA LEU A 100 -0.22 -17.23 20.53
C LEU A 100 -0.15 -16.21 21.67
N HIS A 101 1.00 -15.54 21.84
CA HIS A 101 1.29 -14.68 22.99
C HIS A 101 1.22 -13.18 22.67
N HIS A 102 0.89 -12.82 21.43
CA HIS A 102 0.57 -11.45 21.03
C HIS A 102 -0.46 -11.48 19.90
N ARG A 103 -1.10 -10.33 19.68
CA ARG A 103 -2.25 -10.19 18.77
C ARG A 103 -1.90 -9.60 17.41
N MET A 104 -0.62 -9.58 17.04
CA MET A 104 -0.12 -9.11 15.76
C MET A 104 0.21 -10.31 14.86
N VAL A 105 -0.49 -10.44 13.75
CA VAL A 105 -0.37 -11.58 12.83
C VAL A 105 0.11 -11.08 11.47
N LYS A 106 1.11 -11.74 10.87
CA LYS A 106 1.51 -11.46 9.49
C LYS A 106 0.44 -11.99 8.54
N SER A 107 -0.30 -11.07 7.92
CA SER A 107 -1.28 -11.44 6.88
C SER A 107 -0.62 -11.90 5.60
N ALA A 108 -1.24 -12.81 4.91
CA ALA A 108 -0.88 -13.17 3.55
C ALA A 108 -0.94 -11.94 2.63
N ALA A 109 0.07 -11.77 1.80
CA ALA A 109 0.10 -10.74 0.76
C ALA A 109 1.19 -11.08 -0.26
N GLY A 110 0.90 -10.83 -1.52
CA GLY A 110 1.85 -11.08 -2.60
C GLY A 110 3.16 -10.29 -2.41
N SER A 111 4.21 -11.03 -2.03
CA SER A 111 5.56 -10.48 -1.82
C SER A 111 6.35 -10.37 -3.12
N ALA A 112 5.88 -11.00 -4.19
CA ALA A 112 6.55 -11.28 -5.45
C ALA A 112 7.74 -12.25 -5.37
N THR A 113 8.28 -12.53 -4.23
CA THR A 113 9.39 -13.47 -4.08
C THR A 113 9.04 -14.87 -4.57
N TYR A 114 7.77 -15.26 -4.43
CA TYR A 114 7.25 -16.56 -4.90
C TYR A 114 7.27 -16.73 -6.43
N LEU A 115 7.36 -15.65 -7.18
CA LEU A 115 7.40 -15.73 -8.66
C LEU A 115 8.70 -16.37 -9.18
N ALA A 116 9.75 -16.35 -8.38
CA ALA A 116 11.01 -17.03 -8.68
C ALA A 116 11.00 -18.53 -8.32
N GLY A 117 9.92 -19.05 -7.71
CA GLY A 117 9.79 -20.41 -7.23
C GLY A 117 10.20 -20.58 -5.77
N LEU A 118 10.59 -21.80 -5.38
CA LEU A 118 10.99 -22.13 -4.00
C LEU A 118 12.47 -21.80 -3.77
N THR A 119 12.75 -20.50 -3.67
CA THR A 119 14.12 -19.97 -3.53
C THR A 119 14.53 -19.74 -2.09
N ASP A 120 15.84 -19.56 -1.86
CA ASP A 120 16.35 -19.16 -0.54
C ASP A 120 15.81 -17.78 -0.11
N GLU A 121 15.55 -16.88 -1.04
CA GLU A 121 14.95 -15.56 -0.75
C GLU A 121 13.53 -15.70 -0.21
N LEU A 122 12.71 -16.57 -0.81
CA LEU A 122 11.37 -16.86 -0.30
C LEU A 122 11.46 -17.45 1.12
N PHE A 123 12.42 -18.38 1.33
CA PHE A 123 12.66 -18.97 2.64
C PHE A 123 13.04 -17.90 3.67
N GLN A 124 14.05 -17.08 3.37
CA GLN A 124 14.52 -16.02 4.26
C GLN A 124 13.44 -14.95 4.51
N TYR A 125 12.63 -14.63 3.52
CA TYR A 125 11.53 -13.68 3.67
C TYR A 125 10.59 -14.09 4.81
N TYR A 126 10.15 -15.34 4.86
CA TYR A 126 9.27 -15.82 5.93
C TYR A 126 10.00 -16.04 7.26
N LEU A 127 11.23 -16.55 7.21
CA LEU A 127 12.05 -16.74 8.40
C LEU A 127 12.33 -15.42 9.12
N ASN A 128 12.52 -14.33 8.39
CA ASN A 128 12.79 -13.02 9.00
C ASN A 128 11.61 -12.48 9.81
N PHE A 129 10.37 -12.78 9.46
CA PHE A 129 9.23 -12.44 10.32
C PHE A 129 9.26 -13.20 11.64
N ALA A 130 9.59 -14.50 11.61
CA ALA A 130 9.73 -15.29 12.83
C ALA A 130 10.87 -14.78 13.70
N LYS A 131 12.04 -14.49 13.14
CA LYS A 131 13.18 -13.85 13.83
C LYS A 131 12.77 -12.52 14.46
N GLY A 132 11.92 -11.77 13.79
CA GLY A 132 11.37 -10.47 14.24
C GLY A 132 10.29 -10.57 15.31
N GLY A 133 9.95 -11.78 15.75
CA GLY A 133 9.03 -12.04 16.86
C GLY A 133 7.57 -12.25 16.46
N VAL A 134 7.25 -12.37 15.18
CA VAL A 134 5.90 -12.70 14.71
C VAL A 134 5.63 -14.18 14.95
N GLU A 135 4.60 -14.49 15.74
CA GLU A 135 4.27 -15.88 16.09
C GLU A 135 3.31 -16.55 15.11
N MET A 136 2.43 -15.82 14.41
CA MET A 136 1.56 -16.38 13.36
C MET A 136 1.84 -15.71 12.02
N ILE A 137 2.24 -16.51 11.04
CA ILE A 137 2.66 -16.04 9.72
C ILE A 137 1.82 -16.75 8.65
N TRP A 138 0.97 -15.99 7.96
CA TRP A 138 0.24 -16.49 6.79
C TRP A 138 1.07 -16.27 5.52
N MET A 139 1.38 -17.37 4.85
CA MET A 139 1.98 -17.33 3.52
C MET A 139 0.91 -17.00 2.48
N GLU A 140 1.33 -16.25 1.45
CA GLU A 140 0.51 -16.08 0.25
C GLU A 140 0.39 -17.39 -0.54
N ASN A 141 -0.52 -17.39 -1.50
CA ASN A 141 -0.68 -18.50 -2.45
C ASN A 141 0.60 -18.67 -3.29
N VAL A 142 1.34 -19.73 -3.03
CA VAL A 142 2.59 -20.10 -3.71
C VAL A 142 2.37 -21.38 -4.50
N ALA A 143 2.04 -21.27 -5.78
CA ALA A 143 1.68 -22.40 -6.60
C ALA A 143 2.74 -23.54 -6.63
N ALA A 144 4.01 -23.20 -6.41
CA ALA A 144 5.10 -24.20 -6.34
C ALA A 144 5.05 -25.08 -5.08
N LEU A 145 4.32 -24.66 -4.03
CA LEU A 145 4.07 -25.44 -2.80
C LEU A 145 2.79 -26.30 -2.90
N GLU A 146 1.93 -25.99 -3.85
CA GLU A 146 0.65 -26.69 -3.95
C GLU A 146 0.80 -28.06 -4.58
N PRO A 147 0.03 -29.06 -4.11
CA PRO A 147 -0.06 -30.33 -4.80
C PRO A 147 -0.71 -30.19 -6.17
N ASP A 148 -0.53 -31.18 -7.02
CA ASP A 148 -1.23 -31.26 -8.27
C ASP A 148 -2.75 -31.31 -8.03
N ALA A 149 -3.50 -30.46 -8.72
CA ALA A 149 -4.94 -30.27 -8.47
C ALA A 149 -5.79 -31.51 -8.75
N GLU A 150 -5.37 -32.36 -9.71
CA GLU A 150 -6.11 -33.56 -10.13
C GLU A 150 -5.72 -34.78 -9.28
N THR A 151 -4.42 -34.98 -9.05
CA THR A 151 -3.90 -36.17 -8.36
C THR A 151 -3.74 -35.97 -6.86
N GLY A 152 -3.60 -34.73 -6.38
CA GLY A 152 -3.27 -34.40 -4.99
C GLY A 152 -1.83 -34.76 -4.62
N GLU A 153 -0.97 -35.09 -5.58
CA GLU A 153 0.44 -35.43 -5.34
C GLU A 153 1.27 -34.16 -5.14
N ILE A 154 2.08 -34.17 -4.09
CA ILE A 154 3.03 -33.09 -3.80
C ILE A 154 4.42 -33.44 -4.34
N THR A 155 5.12 -32.47 -4.90
CA THR A 155 6.48 -32.68 -5.35
C THR A 155 7.44 -32.86 -4.18
N PRO A 156 8.50 -33.69 -4.30
CA PRO A 156 9.50 -33.82 -3.25
C PRO A 156 10.18 -32.50 -2.89
N GLU A 157 10.37 -31.60 -3.85
CA GLU A 157 10.94 -30.28 -3.65
C GLU A 157 10.03 -29.39 -2.77
N ALA A 158 8.73 -29.36 -3.06
CA ALA A 158 7.75 -28.61 -2.28
C ALA A 158 7.65 -29.14 -0.84
N LEU A 159 7.62 -30.47 -0.69
CA LEU A 159 7.58 -31.13 0.60
C LEU A 159 8.83 -30.80 1.45
N ASP A 160 10.04 -30.93 0.88
CA ASP A 160 11.30 -30.60 1.56
C ASP A 160 11.35 -29.12 1.95
N PHE A 161 11.01 -28.22 1.03
CA PHE A 161 11.00 -26.78 1.28
C PHE A 161 10.05 -26.43 2.43
N GLY A 162 8.80 -26.92 2.38
CA GLY A 162 7.79 -26.65 3.41
C GLY A 162 8.22 -27.18 4.77
N GLN A 163 8.70 -28.43 4.85
CA GLN A 163 9.15 -29.02 6.12
C GLN A 163 10.33 -28.25 6.72
N ARG A 164 11.31 -27.85 5.92
CA ARG A 164 12.45 -27.03 6.39
C ARG A 164 12.01 -25.66 6.87
N LEU A 165 11.08 -25.02 6.15
CA LEU A 165 10.60 -23.70 6.54
C LEU A 165 9.80 -23.75 7.85
N VAL A 166 8.88 -24.72 7.98
CA VAL A 166 8.13 -24.95 9.23
C VAL A 166 9.09 -25.18 10.41
N ALA A 167 10.08 -26.04 10.23
CA ALA A 167 11.07 -26.31 11.28
C ALA A 167 11.87 -25.06 11.65
N ALA A 168 12.29 -24.27 10.66
CA ALA A 168 13.10 -23.07 10.90
C ALA A 168 12.32 -21.96 11.62
N VAL A 169 11.05 -21.71 11.26
CA VAL A 169 10.25 -20.68 11.94
C VAL A 169 9.87 -21.12 13.36
N ALA A 170 9.65 -22.42 13.58
CA ALA A 170 9.34 -22.98 14.89
C ALA A 170 10.48 -22.80 15.91
N GLU A 171 11.75 -22.69 15.48
CA GLU A 171 12.88 -22.36 16.36
C GLU A 171 12.72 -21.00 17.05
N TYR A 172 11.91 -20.11 16.46
CA TYR A 172 11.58 -18.78 17.00
C TYR A 172 10.19 -18.71 17.65
N GLY A 173 9.52 -19.87 17.83
CA GLY A 173 8.15 -19.93 18.40
C GLY A 173 7.08 -19.48 17.43
N ALA A 174 7.36 -19.46 16.12
CA ALA A 174 6.40 -19.07 15.12
C ALA A 174 5.71 -20.27 14.45
N HIS A 175 4.48 -20.05 14.00
CA HIS A 175 3.60 -20.99 13.33
C HIS A 175 3.33 -20.53 11.90
N LEU A 176 3.25 -21.45 10.95
CA LEU A 176 2.91 -21.18 9.58
C LEU A 176 1.46 -21.56 9.25
N GLY A 177 0.74 -20.61 8.69
CA GLY A 177 -0.49 -20.81 7.96
C GLY A 177 -0.29 -20.53 6.46
N TYR A 178 -1.16 -21.06 5.64
CA TYR A 178 -1.15 -20.88 4.20
C TYR A 178 -2.49 -20.33 3.73
N GLN A 179 -2.46 -19.27 2.92
CA GLN A 179 -3.66 -18.74 2.30
C GLN A 179 -3.87 -19.42 0.95
N TRP A 180 -4.97 -20.14 0.83
CA TRP A 180 -5.49 -20.64 -0.42
C TRP A 180 -6.52 -19.69 -1.00
N ALA A 181 -6.33 -19.28 -2.25
CA ALA A 181 -7.33 -18.55 -3.02
C ALA A 181 -7.89 -19.47 -4.10
N PRO A 182 -9.21 -19.71 -4.17
CA PRO A 182 -9.81 -20.59 -5.16
C PRO A 182 -9.83 -19.96 -6.56
N PHE A 183 -8.65 -19.77 -7.13
CA PHE A 183 -8.45 -19.41 -8.52
C PHE A 183 -8.28 -20.71 -9.31
N GLY A 184 -9.25 -21.27 -9.85
CA GLY A 184 -9.03 -22.56 -10.51
C GLY A 184 -9.82 -22.73 -11.79
N SER A 185 -10.70 -21.82 -12.09
CA SER A 185 -11.57 -21.95 -13.25
C SER A 185 -11.54 -20.69 -14.11
N SER A 186 -11.40 -20.90 -15.41
CA SER A 186 -11.68 -19.86 -16.41
C SER A 186 -13.18 -19.69 -16.67
N VAL A 187 -14.01 -20.48 -15.99
CA VAL A 187 -15.47 -20.45 -16.08
C VAL A 187 -15.99 -19.54 -14.98
N ALA A 188 -16.83 -18.58 -15.35
CA ALA A 188 -17.50 -17.73 -14.37
C ALA A 188 -18.39 -18.57 -13.45
N GLU A 189 -18.57 -18.16 -12.20
CA GLU A 189 -19.29 -18.90 -11.16
C GLU A 189 -20.74 -19.23 -11.55
N ASP A 190 -21.41 -18.35 -12.27
CA ASP A 190 -22.78 -18.52 -12.76
C ASP A 190 -22.92 -19.59 -13.85
N ALA A 191 -21.84 -19.87 -14.57
CA ALA A 191 -21.77 -20.86 -15.63
C ALA A 191 -21.19 -22.21 -15.17
N MET A 192 -20.65 -22.31 -13.95
CA MET A 192 -20.10 -23.56 -13.41
C MET A 192 -21.18 -24.60 -13.18
N THR A 193 -20.85 -25.85 -13.51
CA THR A 193 -21.62 -27.00 -13.05
C THR A 193 -21.31 -27.29 -11.56
N VAL A 194 -22.21 -27.98 -10.88
CA VAL A 194 -21.98 -28.42 -9.49
C VAL A 194 -20.72 -29.31 -9.39
N ASP A 195 -20.48 -30.18 -10.38
CA ASP A 195 -19.26 -31.00 -10.41
C ASP A 195 -17.98 -30.17 -10.49
N GLN A 196 -18.00 -29.06 -11.22
CA GLN A 196 -16.86 -28.12 -11.27
C GLN A 196 -16.66 -27.40 -9.93
N ILE A 197 -17.75 -27.04 -9.24
CA ILE A 197 -17.70 -26.46 -7.89
C ILE A 197 -17.05 -27.45 -6.92
N HIS A 198 -17.52 -28.69 -6.90
CA HIS A 198 -16.96 -29.76 -6.07
C HIS A 198 -15.48 -30.05 -6.40
N ALA A 199 -15.09 -29.96 -7.67
CA ALA A 199 -13.68 -30.14 -8.06
C ALA A 199 -12.78 -29.05 -7.47
N ILE A 200 -13.24 -27.79 -7.39
CA ILE A 200 -12.50 -26.70 -6.76
C ILE A 200 -12.39 -26.94 -5.25
N GLN A 201 -13.48 -27.34 -4.59
CA GLN A 201 -13.45 -27.66 -3.16
C GLN A 201 -12.51 -28.83 -2.87
N GLN A 202 -12.51 -29.87 -3.73
CA GLN A 202 -11.61 -31.02 -3.62
C GLN A 202 -10.14 -30.61 -3.80
N ASN A 203 -9.84 -29.69 -4.72
CA ASN A 203 -8.49 -29.12 -4.87
C ASN A 203 -8.07 -28.41 -3.55
N GLY A 204 -8.93 -27.59 -2.95
CA GLY A 204 -8.66 -26.98 -1.67
C GLY A 204 -8.39 -27.97 -0.54
N LEU A 205 -9.09 -29.13 -0.52
CA LEU A 205 -8.81 -30.22 0.41
C LEU A 205 -7.44 -30.89 0.10
N ASN A 206 -7.09 -31.07 -1.16
CA ASN A 206 -5.79 -31.61 -1.54
C ASN A 206 -4.65 -30.67 -1.09
N ILE A 207 -4.85 -29.37 -1.21
CA ILE A 207 -3.91 -28.35 -0.67
C ILE A 207 -3.76 -28.52 0.85
N ALA A 208 -4.87 -28.64 1.59
CA ALA A 208 -4.81 -28.87 3.04
C ALA A 208 -4.03 -30.15 3.40
N ARG A 209 -4.16 -31.20 2.60
CA ARG A 209 -3.38 -32.46 2.78
C ARG A 209 -1.89 -32.22 2.56
N GLY A 210 -1.51 -31.52 1.49
CA GLY A 210 -0.13 -31.17 1.21
C GLY A 210 0.50 -30.34 2.32
N LEU A 211 -0.22 -29.31 2.78
CA LEU A 211 0.20 -28.46 3.89
C LEU A 211 0.43 -29.24 5.19
N SER A 212 -0.52 -30.12 5.53
CA SER A 212 -0.37 -30.99 6.71
C SER A 212 0.85 -31.89 6.63
N GLN A 213 1.19 -32.42 5.44
CA GLN A 213 2.40 -33.23 5.25
C GLN A 213 3.69 -32.40 5.41
N MET A 214 3.64 -31.12 5.09
CA MET A 214 4.75 -30.17 5.33
C MET A 214 4.85 -29.74 6.81
N GLY A 215 3.79 -29.93 7.59
CA GLY A 215 3.73 -29.52 8.99
C GLY A 215 3.11 -28.13 9.22
N PHE A 216 2.43 -27.55 8.22
CA PHE A 216 1.65 -26.33 8.44
C PHE A 216 0.51 -26.62 9.44
N GLU A 217 0.23 -25.65 10.30
CA GLU A 217 -0.74 -25.79 11.37
C GLU A 217 -2.08 -25.10 11.10
N ALA A 218 -2.13 -24.26 10.05
CA ALA A 218 -3.33 -23.52 9.68
C ALA A 218 -3.47 -23.36 8.14
N ILE A 219 -4.73 -23.30 7.70
CA ILE A 219 -5.10 -22.93 6.32
C ILE A 219 -6.14 -21.83 6.34
N GLU A 220 -5.98 -20.82 5.47
CA GLU A 220 -6.96 -19.77 5.27
C GLU A 220 -7.54 -19.88 3.86
N MET A 221 -8.88 -19.90 3.73
CA MET A 221 -9.51 -19.66 2.45
C MET A 221 -9.65 -18.15 2.24
N ASN A 222 -9.07 -17.63 1.18
CA ASN A 222 -9.34 -16.28 0.72
C ASN A 222 -10.65 -16.28 -0.09
N ALA A 223 -11.74 -15.89 0.54
CA ALA A 223 -13.05 -15.73 -0.09
C ALA A 223 -13.41 -14.24 -0.26
N ALA A 224 -12.40 -13.40 -0.58
CA ALA A 224 -12.55 -11.94 -0.64
C ALA A 224 -11.72 -11.28 -1.75
N GLY A 225 -11.13 -12.01 -2.72
CA GLY A 225 -10.14 -11.45 -3.62
C GLY A 225 -10.29 -11.80 -5.09
N PHE A 226 -11.37 -11.41 -5.76
CA PHE A 226 -11.61 -11.69 -7.20
C PHE A 226 -11.50 -13.18 -7.57
N ASN A 227 -11.90 -14.06 -6.68
CA ASN A 227 -11.85 -15.49 -6.83
C ASN A 227 -13.24 -16.11 -6.68
N GLN A 228 -13.36 -17.41 -6.93
CA GLN A 228 -14.65 -18.07 -6.84
C GLN A 228 -15.26 -17.99 -5.43
N GLY A 229 -14.44 -18.01 -4.37
CA GLY A 229 -14.94 -17.85 -3.01
C GLY A 229 -15.71 -16.54 -2.83
N GLU A 230 -15.11 -15.39 -3.22
CA GLU A 230 -15.80 -14.09 -3.18
C GLU A 230 -17.04 -14.07 -4.07
N GLN A 231 -16.91 -14.61 -5.29
CA GLN A 231 -18.00 -14.57 -6.25
C GLN A 231 -19.25 -15.31 -5.76
N PHE A 232 -19.11 -16.45 -5.08
CA PHE A 232 -20.26 -17.13 -4.48
C PHE A 232 -20.87 -16.34 -3.31
N LEU A 233 -20.06 -15.68 -2.48
CA LEU A 233 -20.55 -14.94 -1.33
C LEU A 233 -21.25 -13.64 -1.69
N SER A 234 -20.79 -12.97 -2.74
CA SER A 234 -21.24 -11.62 -3.10
C SER A 234 -22.59 -11.65 -3.82
N ARG A 235 -23.55 -10.84 -3.36
CA ARG A 235 -24.80 -10.61 -4.10
C ARG A 235 -24.58 -9.88 -5.41
N PHE A 236 -23.48 -9.17 -5.53
CA PHE A 236 -23.16 -8.43 -6.75
C PHE A 236 -22.71 -9.36 -7.87
N TYR A 237 -21.85 -10.33 -7.55
CA TYR A 237 -21.30 -11.25 -8.54
C TYR A 237 -22.19 -12.47 -8.73
N ASN A 238 -22.73 -13.07 -7.67
CA ASN A 238 -23.49 -14.32 -7.75
C ASN A 238 -24.86 -14.11 -8.39
N THR A 239 -25.03 -14.64 -9.60
CA THR A 239 -26.30 -14.58 -10.35
C THR A 239 -26.99 -15.95 -10.43
N ARG A 240 -26.44 -16.99 -9.78
CA ARG A 240 -27.00 -18.36 -9.77
C ARG A 240 -28.33 -18.41 -9.02
N THR A 241 -29.17 -19.36 -9.42
CA THR A 241 -30.50 -19.60 -8.81
C THR A 241 -30.64 -20.99 -8.22
N ASP A 242 -29.57 -21.82 -8.28
CA ASP A 242 -29.51 -23.16 -7.67
C ASP A 242 -29.08 -23.10 -6.19
N GLU A 243 -28.67 -24.25 -5.64
CA GLU A 243 -28.24 -24.37 -4.24
C GLU A 243 -26.94 -23.60 -3.89
N TYR A 244 -26.22 -23.05 -4.85
CA TYR A 244 -25.07 -22.14 -4.68
C TYR A 244 -25.43 -20.70 -5.04
N GLY A 245 -26.69 -20.40 -5.27
CA GLY A 245 -27.15 -19.13 -5.83
C GLY A 245 -27.39 -18.03 -4.80
N TYR A 246 -27.67 -16.82 -5.31
CA TYR A 246 -27.81 -15.61 -4.50
C TYR A 246 -29.10 -15.54 -3.67
N THR A 247 -30.01 -16.47 -3.83
CA THR A 247 -31.38 -16.41 -3.30
C THR A 247 -31.49 -16.53 -1.78
N SER A 248 -30.48 -17.09 -1.12
CA SER A 248 -30.38 -17.13 0.34
C SER A 248 -28.93 -17.02 0.80
N ILE A 249 -28.74 -16.65 2.08
CA ILE A 249 -27.41 -16.58 2.71
C ILE A 249 -26.78 -17.97 2.76
N GLU A 250 -27.54 -19.00 3.07
CA GLU A 250 -27.08 -20.38 3.12
C GLU A 250 -26.57 -20.86 1.76
N ASN A 251 -27.27 -20.51 0.68
CA ASN A 251 -26.84 -20.89 -0.65
C ASN A 251 -25.54 -20.15 -1.06
N ARG A 252 -25.45 -18.87 -0.77
CA ARG A 252 -24.25 -18.07 -1.03
C ARG A 252 -23.06 -18.61 -0.24
N ALA A 253 -23.27 -18.97 1.01
CA ALA A 253 -22.22 -19.46 1.92
C ALA A 253 -21.82 -20.91 1.62
N ARG A 254 -22.63 -21.69 0.87
CA ARG A 254 -22.50 -23.14 0.71
C ARG A 254 -21.11 -23.57 0.21
N PHE A 255 -20.58 -22.91 -0.78
CA PHE A 255 -19.23 -23.21 -1.30
C PHE A 255 -18.16 -23.22 -0.20
N VAL A 256 -18.21 -22.24 0.66
CA VAL A 256 -17.24 -22.06 1.77
C VAL A 256 -17.54 -23.05 2.90
N THR A 257 -18.82 -23.20 3.31
CA THR A 257 -19.20 -24.10 4.40
C THR A 257 -18.87 -25.55 4.11
N GLU A 258 -19.20 -26.04 2.92
CA GLU A 258 -18.88 -27.41 2.51
C GLU A 258 -17.37 -27.69 2.51
N TRP A 259 -16.57 -26.72 2.04
CA TRP A 259 -15.11 -26.86 2.09
C TRP A 259 -14.59 -26.91 3.56
N ILE A 260 -15.10 -26.04 4.44
CA ILE A 260 -14.75 -26.10 5.87
C ILE A 260 -15.07 -27.48 6.45
N GLU A 261 -16.29 -27.98 6.21
CA GLU A 261 -16.72 -29.30 6.66
C GLU A 261 -15.82 -30.43 6.14
N MET A 262 -15.40 -30.39 4.87
CA MET A 262 -14.47 -31.35 4.29
C MET A 262 -13.11 -31.35 5.01
N VAL A 263 -12.52 -30.16 5.25
CA VAL A 263 -11.24 -30.01 5.94
C VAL A 263 -11.35 -30.47 7.39
N LYS A 264 -12.38 -30.03 8.10
CA LYS A 264 -12.59 -30.40 9.51
C LYS A 264 -12.96 -31.88 9.69
N ALA A 265 -13.64 -32.48 8.75
CA ALA A 265 -13.92 -33.92 8.79
C ALA A 265 -12.64 -34.77 8.68
N GLU A 266 -11.63 -34.32 7.94
CA GLU A 266 -10.37 -35.03 7.77
C GLU A 266 -9.34 -34.70 8.86
N PHE A 267 -9.17 -33.44 9.19
CA PHE A 267 -8.11 -32.96 10.08
C PHE A 267 -8.57 -32.65 11.52
N GLY A 268 -9.86 -32.46 11.74
CA GLY A 268 -10.37 -32.04 13.04
C GLY A 268 -9.67 -30.74 13.50
N ASP A 269 -9.12 -30.79 14.70
CA ASP A 269 -8.40 -29.66 15.28
C ASP A 269 -6.88 -29.67 15.01
N SER A 270 -6.37 -30.62 14.21
CA SER A 270 -4.94 -30.66 13.88
C SER A 270 -4.54 -29.64 12.81
N LEU A 271 -5.53 -29.06 12.10
CA LEU A 271 -5.33 -27.98 11.16
C LEU A 271 -6.38 -26.90 11.44
N ALA A 272 -5.93 -25.71 11.86
CA ALA A 272 -6.81 -24.58 12.08
C ALA A 272 -7.31 -24.01 10.74
N VAL A 273 -8.59 -23.63 10.68
CA VAL A 273 -9.24 -23.08 9.49
C VAL A 273 -9.63 -21.63 9.74
N GLN A 274 -9.05 -20.71 8.99
CA GLN A 274 -9.41 -19.29 8.96
C GLN A 274 -10.15 -18.96 7.66
N ILE A 275 -11.17 -18.11 7.74
CA ILE A 275 -11.89 -17.65 6.57
C ILE A 275 -11.73 -16.14 6.41
N LEU A 276 -11.19 -15.72 5.27
CA LEU A 276 -11.12 -14.32 4.87
C LEU A 276 -12.34 -13.98 4.02
N ILE A 277 -13.12 -13.00 4.48
CA ILE A 277 -14.26 -12.47 3.73
C ILE A 277 -14.22 -10.94 3.65
N ASN A 278 -14.96 -10.38 2.70
CA ASN A 278 -15.36 -8.99 2.75
C ASN A 278 -16.43 -8.84 3.83
N CYS A 279 -16.10 -8.18 4.93
CA CYS A 279 -17.05 -7.98 6.05
C CYS A 279 -18.14 -6.98 5.72
N ILE A 280 -17.94 -6.21 4.69
CA ILE A 280 -18.87 -5.29 4.05
C ILE A 280 -18.40 -5.11 2.62
N GLU A 281 -19.30 -5.09 1.68
CA GLU A 281 -19.02 -4.73 0.29
C GLU A 281 -19.49 -3.31 0.00
N ASP A 282 -18.77 -2.64 -0.85
CA ASP A 282 -18.88 -1.23 -1.14
C ASP A 282 -19.18 -0.99 -2.61
N GLN A 283 -20.07 -1.79 -3.15
CA GLN A 283 -20.40 -1.74 -4.58
C GLN A 283 -21.69 -0.99 -4.87
N ASP A 284 -22.48 -0.71 -3.86
CA ASP A 284 -23.81 -0.14 -3.98
C ASP A 284 -23.77 1.36 -3.79
N ASN A 285 -23.23 2.03 -4.76
CA ASN A 285 -22.82 3.40 -4.66
C ASN A 285 -23.80 4.34 -5.37
N LEU A 286 -25.04 4.33 -4.96
CA LEU A 286 -26.08 5.14 -5.59
C LEU A 286 -25.95 6.63 -5.25
N ASP A 287 -25.50 6.95 -4.04
CA ASP A 287 -25.52 8.33 -3.53
C ASP A 287 -24.23 9.10 -3.81
N ASN A 288 -23.21 8.42 -4.34
CA ASN A 288 -21.85 8.93 -4.40
C ASN A 288 -21.40 9.36 -5.79
N ASN A 289 -22.32 9.72 -6.65
CA ASN A 289 -22.05 10.14 -8.03
C ASN A 289 -21.16 11.39 -8.14
N ALA A 290 -21.10 12.17 -7.08
CA ALA A 290 -20.26 13.36 -7.02
C ALA A 290 -18.85 13.12 -6.44
N THR A 291 -18.56 11.91 -5.97
CA THR A 291 -17.28 11.62 -5.34
C THR A 291 -16.19 11.40 -6.37
N LEU A 292 -15.08 12.10 -6.23
CA LEU A 292 -14.00 12.14 -7.22
C LEU A 292 -13.31 10.80 -7.41
N MET A 293 -13.20 10.02 -6.35
CA MET A 293 -12.49 8.75 -6.33
C MET A 293 -13.43 7.56 -6.47
N ASN A 294 -14.69 7.82 -6.80
CA ASN A 294 -15.68 6.78 -6.87
C ASN A 294 -15.52 5.90 -8.10
N LEU A 295 -14.72 4.87 -7.97
CA LEU A 295 -14.52 3.87 -9.02
C LEU A 295 -15.69 2.90 -9.14
N ASP A 296 -16.54 2.83 -8.12
CA ASP A 296 -17.62 1.85 -8.05
C ASP A 296 -18.85 2.29 -8.83
N ASN A 297 -19.00 3.57 -9.10
CA ASN A 297 -20.14 4.11 -9.88
C ASN A 297 -20.37 3.37 -11.19
N THR A 298 -19.30 2.97 -11.87
CA THR A 298 -19.42 2.24 -13.14
C THR A 298 -19.81 0.79 -12.96
N LEU A 299 -19.58 0.23 -11.77
CA LEU A 299 -19.84 -1.18 -11.47
C LEU A 299 -21.20 -1.39 -10.81
N THR A 300 -21.66 -0.42 -10.03
CA THR A 300 -22.75 -0.61 -9.08
C THR A 300 -24.00 0.19 -9.36
N VAL A 301 -23.95 1.19 -10.24
CA VAL A 301 -25.09 2.05 -10.56
C VAL A 301 -26.34 1.22 -10.85
N GLY A 302 -27.39 1.41 -10.06
CA GLY A 302 -28.69 0.78 -10.22
C GLY A 302 -28.79 -0.68 -9.79
N ARG A 303 -27.75 -1.27 -9.17
CA ARG A 303 -27.78 -2.69 -8.77
C ARG A 303 -28.23 -2.95 -7.35
N ASN A 304 -27.91 -2.09 -6.41
CA ASN A 304 -28.22 -2.22 -4.97
C ASN A 304 -28.03 -3.67 -4.44
N LYS A 305 -26.80 -4.20 -4.58
CA LYS A 305 -26.50 -5.61 -4.29
C LYS A 305 -25.25 -5.81 -3.43
N ALA A 306 -24.80 -4.77 -2.75
CA ALA A 306 -23.68 -4.92 -1.84
C ALA A 306 -24.03 -5.88 -0.69
N THR A 307 -23.07 -6.70 -0.28
CA THR A 307 -23.21 -7.53 0.93
C THR A 307 -23.14 -6.62 2.15
N THR A 308 -24.18 -6.60 2.96
CA THR A 308 -24.25 -5.80 4.18
C THR A 308 -23.48 -6.45 5.33
N VAL A 309 -23.24 -5.68 6.41
CA VAL A 309 -22.61 -6.22 7.62
C VAL A 309 -23.46 -7.34 8.23
N GLU A 310 -24.79 -7.18 8.27
CA GLU A 310 -25.70 -8.19 8.81
C GLU A 310 -25.65 -9.50 8.01
N GLU A 311 -25.59 -9.42 6.69
CA GLU A 311 -25.44 -10.61 5.83
C GLU A 311 -24.07 -11.25 6.03
N GLY A 312 -23.00 -10.47 6.12
CA GLY A 312 -21.66 -10.98 6.40
C GLY A 312 -21.59 -11.69 7.76
N VAL A 313 -22.18 -11.11 8.80
CA VAL A 313 -22.30 -11.76 10.13
C VAL A 313 -23.09 -13.06 10.05
N ALA A 314 -24.20 -13.08 9.28
CA ALA A 314 -24.99 -14.30 9.13
C ALA A 314 -24.20 -15.41 8.40
N MET A 315 -23.42 -15.08 7.37
CA MET A 315 -22.51 -16.02 6.70
C MET A 315 -21.41 -16.51 7.66
N ALA A 316 -20.80 -15.63 8.42
CA ALA A 316 -19.76 -15.98 9.39
C ALA A 316 -20.25 -16.97 10.46
N LYS A 317 -21.52 -16.87 10.90
CA LYS A 317 -22.14 -17.87 11.78
C LYS A 317 -22.25 -19.25 11.14
N LEU A 318 -22.51 -19.31 9.83
CA LEU A 318 -22.52 -20.58 9.11
C LEU A 318 -21.10 -21.17 9.03
N PHE A 319 -20.08 -20.33 8.83
CA PHE A 319 -18.68 -20.78 8.81
C PHE A 319 -18.24 -21.30 10.18
N GLU A 320 -18.56 -20.58 11.26
CA GLU A 320 -18.31 -21.06 12.63
C GLU A 320 -19.02 -22.40 12.88
N ALA A 321 -20.28 -22.54 12.50
CA ALA A 321 -21.04 -23.79 12.67
C ALA A 321 -20.45 -24.93 11.82
N ALA A 322 -19.85 -24.65 10.67
CA ALA A 322 -19.14 -25.63 9.84
C ALA A 322 -17.76 -26.02 10.41
N GLY A 323 -17.25 -25.29 11.39
CA GLY A 323 -16.01 -25.58 12.10
C GLY A 323 -14.85 -24.64 11.83
N ALA A 324 -15.07 -23.45 11.29
CA ALA A 324 -14.02 -22.44 11.20
C ALA A 324 -13.50 -22.07 12.59
N ASP A 325 -12.17 -21.85 12.71
CA ASP A 325 -11.49 -21.52 13.95
C ASP A 325 -11.28 -20.01 14.15
N SER A 326 -11.33 -19.22 13.07
CA SER A 326 -11.21 -17.75 13.13
C SER A 326 -11.75 -17.08 11.88
N MET A 327 -12.00 -15.77 11.98
CA MET A 327 -12.39 -14.91 10.87
C MET A 327 -11.34 -13.86 10.60
N HIS A 328 -11.01 -13.69 9.32
CA HIS A 328 -10.23 -12.58 8.78
C HIS A 328 -11.17 -11.66 8.00
N LEU A 329 -11.33 -10.44 8.46
CA LEU A 329 -12.32 -9.50 7.95
C LEU A 329 -11.64 -8.34 7.25
N ARG A 330 -12.09 -8.00 6.05
CA ARG A 330 -11.60 -6.84 5.32
C ARG A 330 -12.72 -6.11 4.57
N LEU A 331 -12.39 -4.94 4.05
CA LEU A 331 -13.29 -4.17 3.19
C LEU A 331 -13.25 -4.73 1.76
N GLY A 332 -14.40 -4.93 1.16
CA GLY A 332 -14.53 -5.43 -0.20
C GLY A 332 -15.22 -4.47 -1.17
N PRO A 333 -15.19 -4.80 -2.45
CA PRO A 333 -14.32 -5.81 -3.05
C PRO A 333 -12.89 -5.32 -3.24
N LEU A 334 -11.96 -6.26 -3.30
CA LEU A 334 -10.53 -5.98 -3.46
C LEU A 334 -10.26 -5.14 -4.73
N GLY A 335 -9.51 -4.05 -4.58
CA GLY A 335 -9.08 -3.21 -5.69
C GLY A 335 -10.11 -2.22 -6.21
N ASN A 336 -11.36 -2.33 -5.81
CA ASN A 336 -12.41 -1.38 -6.20
C ASN A 336 -12.50 -0.22 -5.21
N HIS A 337 -12.26 -0.48 -3.93
CA HIS A 337 -12.29 0.56 -2.92
C HIS A 337 -10.91 1.16 -2.66
N PRO A 338 -10.69 2.46 -2.87
CA PRO A 338 -9.38 3.10 -2.70
C PRO A 338 -8.78 2.92 -1.30
N CYS A 339 -9.60 2.89 -0.27
CA CYS A 339 -9.16 2.78 1.13
C CYS A 339 -8.47 1.46 1.46
N GLN A 340 -8.64 0.41 0.67
CA GLN A 340 -7.99 -0.88 0.94
C GLN A 340 -6.48 -0.82 0.70
N PHE A 341 -6.08 -0.17 -0.37
CA PHE A 341 -4.70 -0.12 -0.81
C PHE A 341 -4.12 1.27 -0.73
N GLY A 342 -4.97 2.29 -0.95
CA GLY A 342 -4.55 3.68 -1.06
C GLY A 342 -3.91 4.21 0.23
N ASN A 343 -3.34 5.36 0.07
CA ASN A 343 -3.05 6.27 1.14
C ASN A 343 -4.36 7.00 1.54
N ASP A 344 -4.26 7.99 2.40
CA ASP A 344 -5.43 8.74 2.86
C ASP A 344 -5.95 9.79 1.86
N LEU A 345 -5.39 9.82 0.65
CA LEU A 345 -5.79 10.76 -0.40
C LEU A 345 -7.31 10.74 -0.66
N TYR A 346 -7.90 9.55 -0.61
CA TYR A 346 -9.33 9.39 -0.75
C TYR A 346 -10.11 10.23 0.27
N PHE A 347 -9.78 10.12 1.54
CA PHE A 347 -10.46 10.84 2.62
C PHE A 347 -10.23 12.35 2.55
N ILE A 348 -9.04 12.77 2.08
CA ILE A 348 -8.72 14.18 1.89
C ILE A 348 -9.61 14.79 0.81
N LEU A 349 -9.76 14.09 -0.30
CA LEU A 349 -10.48 14.60 -1.46
C LEU A 349 -12.00 14.56 -1.28
N ASN A 350 -12.51 13.58 -0.55
CA ASN A 350 -13.95 13.40 -0.38
C ASN A 350 -14.45 13.86 1.01
N GLY A 351 -13.54 14.16 1.93
CA GLY A 351 -13.90 14.42 3.32
C GLY A 351 -14.39 13.17 4.05
N ILE A 352 -14.84 13.33 5.28
CA ILE A 352 -15.37 12.22 6.10
C ILE A 352 -16.68 11.73 5.51
N GLU A 353 -17.54 12.64 5.08
CA GLU A 353 -18.83 12.37 4.49
C GLU A 353 -18.69 11.61 3.18
N GLY A 354 -17.69 11.95 2.39
CA GLY A 354 -17.34 11.20 1.18
C GLY A 354 -16.96 9.75 1.46
N ALA A 355 -16.42 9.46 2.64
CA ALA A 355 -16.10 8.09 3.05
C ALA A 355 -17.33 7.26 3.42
N THR A 356 -18.45 7.90 3.75
CA THR A 356 -19.70 7.20 4.08
C THR A 356 -20.53 6.85 2.88
N GLY A 357 -20.32 7.55 1.79
CA GLY A 357 -21.20 7.52 0.65
C GLY A 357 -20.83 6.52 -0.43
N TYR A 358 -20.01 5.51 -0.18
CA TYR A 358 -19.63 4.54 -1.21
C TYR A 358 -20.74 3.61 -1.70
N GLY A 359 -21.98 3.99 -1.52
CA GLY A 359 -23.09 3.12 -1.80
C GLY A 359 -23.22 1.96 -0.81
N THR A 360 -22.38 1.92 0.20
CA THR A 360 -22.52 0.99 1.31
C THR A 360 -23.61 1.48 2.27
N GLN A 361 -24.35 0.56 2.85
CA GLN A 361 -25.33 0.86 3.89
C GLN A 361 -24.68 1.16 5.24
N TYR A 362 -23.37 1.04 5.33
CA TYR A 362 -22.60 1.31 6.53
C TYR A 362 -22.04 2.73 6.50
N ASP A 363 -22.32 3.49 7.53
CA ASP A 363 -21.84 4.86 7.70
C ASP A 363 -20.44 4.87 8.33
N PHE A 364 -19.42 4.97 7.51
CA PHE A 364 -18.03 5.01 7.96
C PHE A 364 -17.69 6.24 8.80
N SER A 365 -18.46 7.33 8.73
CA SER A 365 -18.23 8.48 9.59
C SER A 365 -18.47 8.16 11.06
N LYS A 366 -19.39 7.26 11.38
CA LYS A 366 -19.64 6.77 12.74
C LYS A 366 -18.48 5.95 13.29
N HIS A 367 -17.69 5.36 12.44
CA HIS A 367 -16.52 4.58 12.77
C HIS A 367 -15.47 5.43 13.50
N TRP A 368 -15.36 6.69 13.14
CA TRP A 368 -14.43 7.65 13.73
C TRP A 368 -15.13 8.68 14.62
N GLN A 369 -16.35 8.43 15.05
CA GLN A 369 -17.12 9.39 15.85
C GLN A 369 -17.21 10.78 15.18
N GLY A 370 -17.43 10.80 13.89
CA GLY A 370 -17.56 12.03 13.11
C GLY A 370 -16.24 12.68 12.67
N LYS A 371 -15.09 11.99 12.84
CA LYS A 371 -13.79 12.48 12.36
C LYS A 371 -12.88 11.34 11.98
N LEU A 372 -11.97 11.60 11.05
CA LEU A 372 -10.87 10.71 10.77
C LEU A 372 -9.89 10.66 11.94
N ILE A 373 -9.33 9.49 12.18
CA ILE A 373 -8.27 9.32 13.16
C ILE A 373 -7.05 10.03 12.62
N GLY A 374 -6.62 11.05 13.32
CA GLY A 374 -5.49 11.91 12.99
C GLY A 374 -5.32 12.15 11.50
N ASN A 375 -5.08 13.29 11.09
CA ASN A 375 -4.69 13.67 9.72
C ASN A 375 -5.13 12.75 8.59
N HIS A 376 -6.37 12.32 8.58
CA HIS A 376 -6.92 11.44 7.55
C HIS A 376 -6.41 10.01 7.58
N SER A 377 -5.86 9.53 8.68
CA SER A 377 -5.45 8.14 8.77
C SER A 377 -6.66 7.21 8.73
N GLY A 378 -6.68 6.30 7.77
CA GLY A 378 -7.62 5.19 7.72
C GLY A 378 -7.26 4.05 8.68
N ALA A 379 -6.32 4.27 9.60
CA ALA A 379 -5.88 3.25 10.55
C ALA A 379 -7.04 2.76 11.41
N GLY A 380 -7.24 1.44 11.44
CA GLY A 380 -8.32 0.84 12.21
C GLY A 380 -9.74 1.08 11.68
N MET A 381 -9.89 1.48 10.43
CA MET A 381 -11.19 1.89 9.85
C MET A 381 -12.30 0.83 9.95
N LEU A 382 -11.97 -0.45 10.03
CA LEU A 382 -12.94 -1.54 10.12
C LEU A 382 -13.23 -2.02 11.56
N LEU A 383 -12.58 -1.48 12.58
CA LEU A 383 -12.68 -2.01 13.94
C LEU A 383 -14.10 -2.05 14.49
N ASP A 384 -14.95 -1.06 14.21
CA ASP A 384 -16.34 -1.03 14.66
C ASP A 384 -17.23 -2.00 13.84
N VAL A 385 -16.88 -2.28 12.60
CA VAL A 385 -17.52 -3.35 11.81
C VAL A 385 -17.14 -4.71 12.38
N VAL A 386 -15.84 -4.94 12.62
CA VAL A 386 -15.33 -6.19 13.19
C VAL A 386 -15.94 -6.49 14.55
N LYS A 387 -16.19 -5.46 15.37
CA LYS A 387 -16.88 -5.60 16.64
C LYS A 387 -18.23 -6.28 16.51
N GLN A 388 -19.00 -5.97 15.46
CA GLN A 388 -20.32 -6.60 15.24
C GLN A 388 -20.20 -8.10 14.94
N TYR A 389 -19.14 -8.50 14.21
CA TYR A 389 -18.83 -9.92 14.00
C TYR A 389 -18.43 -10.60 15.31
N LYS A 390 -17.51 -9.97 16.05
CA LYS A 390 -17.04 -10.48 17.33
C LYS A 390 -18.14 -10.64 18.38
N GLU A 391 -19.10 -9.71 18.42
CA GLU A 391 -20.27 -9.83 19.32
C GLU A 391 -21.22 -10.96 18.91
N ALA A 392 -21.16 -11.43 17.67
CA ALA A 392 -22.05 -12.43 17.12
C ALA A 392 -21.44 -13.85 17.06
N LEU A 393 -20.12 -13.97 17.19
CA LEU A 393 -19.33 -15.20 17.06
C LEU A 393 -18.60 -15.52 18.37
N THR A 394 -18.20 -16.79 18.53
CA THR A 394 -17.36 -17.24 19.66
C THR A 394 -15.91 -17.45 19.26
N ILE A 395 -15.64 -17.60 17.96
CA ILE A 395 -14.30 -17.72 17.41
C ILE A 395 -13.62 -16.34 17.26
N PRO A 396 -12.28 -16.26 17.32
CA PRO A 396 -11.56 -15.01 17.16
C PRO A 396 -11.81 -14.31 15.82
N CYS A 397 -11.97 -12.98 15.89
CA CYS A 397 -12.14 -12.12 14.72
C CYS A 397 -11.00 -11.10 14.63
N GLY A 398 -10.31 -11.12 13.50
CA GLY A 398 -9.26 -10.16 13.17
C GLY A 398 -9.55 -9.38 11.91
N THR A 399 -8.84 -8.29 11.73
CA THR A 399 -8.98 -7.47 10.53
C THR A 399 -7.63 -7.02 9.99
N VAL A 400 -7.61 -6.84 8.68
CA VAL A 400 -6.50 -6.20 7.95
C VAL A 400 -6.82 -4.74 7.64
N THR A 401 -6.59 -4.01 6.84
CA THR A 401 -6.94 -2.60 6.53
C THR A 401 -6.29 -1.62 7.50
N TYR A 402 -5.02 -1.44 7.27
CA TYR A 402 -4.14 -0.50 7.95
C TYR A 402 -4.13 -0.64 9.48
N MET A 403 -3.74 -1.82 9.93
CA MET A 403 -3.42 -2.07 11.34
C MET A 403 -1.95 -1.75 11.58
N ASP A 404 -1.66 -0.78 12.44
CA ASP A 404 -0.30 -0.35 12.77
C ASP A 404 -0.20 0.12 14.23
N PRO A 405 -0.08 -0.81 15.20
CA PRO A 405 0.01 -0.47 16.62
C PRO A 405 1.16 0.46 17.00
N ALA A 406 2.29 0.45 16.27
CA ALA A 406 3.38 1.37 16.56
C ALA A 406 3.06 2.82 16.11
N HIS A 407 2.20 2.98 15.12
CA HIS A 407 1.77 4.29 14.64
C HIS A 407 0.86 5.02 15.64
N ALA A 408 -0.01 4.28 16.36
CA ALA A 408 -0.92 4.84 17.36
C ALA A 408 -1.14 3.83 18.53
N PRO A 409 -0.15 3.67 19.43
CA PRO A 409 -0.14 2.60 20.42
C PRO A 409 -1.38 2.59 21.32
N ASP A 410 -1.71 3.73 21.94
CA ASP A 410 -2.85 3.80 22.86
C ASP A 410 -4.19 3.50 22.17
N TYR A 411 -4.33 3.93 20.91
CA TYR A 411 -5.54 3.69 20.13
C TYR A 411 -5.77 2.20 19.85
N PHE A 412 -4.74 1.49 19.39
CA PHE A 412 -4.85 0.08 19.05
C PHE A 412 -4.97 -0.80 20.31
N GLU A 413 -4.29 -0.42 21.41
CA GLU A 413 -4.48 -1.11 22.70
C GLU A 413 -5.91 -0.93 23.19
N ALA A 414 -6.46 0.28 23.16
CA ALA A 414 -7.84 0.53 23.53
C ALA A 414 -8.83 -0.27 22.66
N ALA A 415 -8.56 -0.39 21.35
CA ALA A 415 -9.42 -1.15 20.45
C ALA A 415 -9.49 -2.65 20.82
N LEU A 416 -8.38 -3.25 21.25
CA LEU A 416 -8.34 -4.62 21.74
C LEU A 416 -9.02 -4.73 23.11
N ALA A 417 -8.70 -3.83 24.04
CA ALA A 417 -9.27 -3.81 25.38
C ALA A 417 -10.80 -3.64 25.37
N ASP A 418 -11.32 -2.83 24.44
CA ASP A 418 -12.75 -2.60 24.22
C ASP A 418 -13.43 -3.74 23.43
N GLY A 419 -12.68 -4.78 23.07
CA GLY A 419 -13.18 -5.93 22.34
C GLY A 419 -13.62 -5.64 20.91
N LYS A 420 -12.98 -4.67 20.24
CA LYS A 420 -13.29 -4.37 18.83
C LYS A 420 -12.73 -5.42 17.86
N ALA A 421 -11.62 -6.05 18.22
CA ALA A 421 -11.04 -7.18 17.49
C ALA A 421 -10.33 -8.12 18.48
N ASP A 422 -9.99 -9.33 18.05
CA ASP A 422 -9.17 -10.26 18.84
C ASP A 422 -7.70 -10.18 18.44
N PHE A 423 -7.41 -9.91 17.18
CA PHE A 423 -6.06 -9.79 16.65
C PHE A 423 -6.02 -8.86 15.44
N PHE A 424 -4.83 -8.38 15.11
CA PHE A 424 -4.57 -7.52 13.96
C PHE A 424 -3.79 -8.28 12.89
N LEU A 425 -4.32 -8.31 11.67
CA LEU A 425 -3.60 -8.82 10.53
C LEU A 425 -2.82 -7.68 9.89
N MET A 426 -1.50 -7.85 9.80
CA MET A 426 -0.58 -6.81 9.39
C MET A 426 0.25 -7.29 8.20
N THR A 427 0.37 -6.47 7.18
CA THR A 427 1.24 -6.74 6.03
C THR A 427 2.31 -5.68 5.92
N ARG A 428 1.92 -4.46 5.56
CA ARG A 428 2.85 -3.37 5.24
C ARG A 428 3.77 -3.00 6.42
N PRO A 429 3.29 -2.77 7.64
CA PRO A 429 4.18 -2.44 8.76
C PRO A 429 5.22 -3.52 9.03
N LEU A 430 4.82 -4.80 9.04
CA LEU A 430 5.74 -5.92 9.25
C LEU A 430 6.73 -6.14 8.09
N THR A 431 6.32 -5.78 6.85
CA THR A 431 7.22 -5.86 5.69
C THR A 431 8.24 -4.73 5.68
N VAL A 432 7.85 -3.55 6.17
CA VAL A 432 8.77 -2.41 6.29
C VAL A 432 9.80 -2.65 7.38
N ASP A 433 9.36 -3.18 8.52
CA ASP A 433 10.23 -3.53 9.64
C ASP A 433 9.97 -4.97 10.08
N MET A 434 10.84 -5.88 9.72
CA MET A 434 10.68 -7.30 10.08
C MET A 434 10.95 -7.56 11.56
N GLU A 435 11.63 -6.65 12.28
CA GLU A 435 11.82 -6.70 13.74
C GLU A 435 10.72 -5.98 14.55
N TYR A 436 9.66 -5.59 13.89
CA TYR A 436 8.56 -4.78 14.45
C TYR A 436 8.07 -5.29 15.82
N VAL A 437 7.75 -6.58 15.92
CA VAL A 437 7.17 -7.15 17.14
C VAL A 437 8.19 -7.16 18.29
N ASN A 438 9.45 -7.51 18.02
CA ASN A 438 10.50 -7.47 19.02
C ASN A 438 10.76 -6.06 19.51
N LYS A 439 10.88 -5.08 18.59
CA LYS A 439 11.07 -3.67 18.95
C LYS A 439 9.91 -3.13 19.78
N LEU A 440 8.67 -3.46 19.39
CA LEU A 440 7.50 -3.03 20.15
C LEU A 440 7.48 -3.66 21.54
N ARG A 441 7.77 -4.97 21.66
CA ARG A 441 7.88 -5.69 22.94
C ARG A 441 8.92 -5.07 23.87
N GLU A 442 10.02 -4.59 23.31
CA GLU A 442 11.14 -3.95 24.03
C GLU A 442 10.93 -2.46 24.30
N GLY A 443 9.81 -1.89 23.86
CA GLY A 443 9.51 -0.46 24.03
C GLY A 443 10.28 0.47 23.09
N ARG A 444 10.94 -0.06 22.06
CA ARG A 444 11.72 0.67 21.06
C ARG A 444 10.84 1.15 19.88
N VAL A 445 9.74 1.84 20.20
CA VAL A 445 8.75 2.27 19.21
C VAL A 445 9.34 3.25 18.19
N ASP A 446 10.20 4.16 18.63
CA ASP A 446 10.89 5.15 17.82
C ASP A 446 11.98 4.57 16.90
N GLU A 447 12.27 3.28 17.05
CA GLU A 447 13.20 2.54 16.20
C GLU A 447 12.50 1.70 15.12
N ILE A 448 11.17 1.65 15.14
CA ILE A 448 10.38 0.93 14.14
C ILE A 448 10.33 1.75 12.85
N ALA A 449 10.74 1.13 11.74
CA ALA A 449 10.64 1.75 10.42
C ALA A 449 9.17 1.94 10.00
N PRO A 450 8.73 3.16 9.67
CA PRO A 450 7.33 3.45 9.40
C PRO A 450 6.91 3.07 7.98
N CYS A 451 5.70 2.58 7.82
CA CYS A 451 5.07 2.47 6.51
C CYS A 451 4.59 3.85 6.04
N THR A 452 5.12 4.36 4.94
CA THR A 452 4.71 5.65 4.36
C THR A 452 3.43 5.58 3.53
N ARG A 453 2.81 4.41 3.39
CA ARG A 453 1.56 4.17 2.65
C ARG A 453 1.60 4.52 1.15
N CYS A 454 2.78 4.56 0.56
CA CYS A 454 3.03 4.95 -0.84
C CYS A 454 2.65 3.90 -1.89
N LEU A 455 2.33 2.67 -1.50
CA LEU A 455 1.99 1.53 -2.37
C LEU A 455 3.08 1.07 -3.36
N HIS A 456 4.32 1.51 -3.21
CA HIS A 456 5.42 1.06 -4.08
C HIS A 456 5.67 -0.45 -4.00
N CYS A 457 5.34 -1.08 -2.88
CA CYS A 457 5.48 -2.53 -2.69
C CYS A 457 4.36 -3.35 -3.34
N HIS A 458 3.30 -2.74 -3.85
CA HIS A 458 2.16 -3.46 -4.44
C HIS A 458 2.43 -3.79 -5.91
N ILE A 459 2.68 -5.06 -6.22
CA ILE A 459 3.10 -5.53 -7.54
C ILE A 459 2.05 -5.29 -8.62
N GLY A 460 0.80 -5.60 -8.33
CA GLY A 460 -0.29 -5.44 -9.28
C GLY A 460 -0.53 -4.01 -9.78
N GLY A 461 0.11 -3.03 -9.13
CA GLY A 461 0.09 -1.62 -9.52
C GLY A 461 1.31 -1.17 -10.32
N ASN A 462 2.24 -2.07 -10.65
CA ASN A 462 3.55 -1.72 -11.20
C ASN A 462 3.81 -2.32 -12.59
N GLU A 463 2.77 -2.59 -13.34
CA GLU A 463 2.87 -3.01 -14.73
C GLU A 463 3.55 -1.92 -15.57
N GLN A 464 4.14 -2.28 -16.69
CA GLN A 464 4.79 -1.38 -17.66
C GLN A 464 6.22 -0.91 -17.33
N ASN A 465 7.06 -1.75 -16.73
CA ASN A 465 8.48 -1.44 -16.46
C ASN A 465 8.73 -0.21 -15.56
N ARG A 466 7.72 0.26 -14.84
CA ARG A 466 7.95 1.22 -13.76
C ARG A 466 8.78 0.52 -12.71
N GLN A 467 9.87 1.13 -12.28
CA GLN A 467 10.79 0.56 -11.30
C GLN A 467 10.18 0.57 -9.88
N MET A 468 9.04 -0.09 -9.75
CA MET A 468 8.25 -0.24 -8.54
C MET A 468 8.20 -1.73 -8.19
N GLY A 469 7.57 -2.11 -7.12
CA GLY A 469 7.53 -3.48 -6.62
C GLY A 469 8.48 -3.68 -5.44
N TYR A 470 8.97 -2.58 -4.84
CA TYR A 470 9.81 -2.58 -3.66
C TYR A 470 9.38 -1.51 -2.65
N CYS A 471 9.75 -1.67 -1.39
CA CYS A 471 9.39 -0.70 -0.37
C CYS A 471 10.20 0.60 -0.51
N ARG A 472 9.56 1.74 -0.26
CA ARG A 472 10.19 3.06 -0.19
C ARG A 472 11.14 3.19 1.00
N VAL A 473 10.88 2.48 2.10
CA VAL A 473 11.62 2.59 3.35
C VAL A 473 12.59 1.43 3.53
N ASN A 474 12.12 0.19 3.33
CA ASN A 474 12.95 -1.00 3.42
C ASN A 474 13.57 -1.30 2.07
N ALA A 475 14.85 -0.97 1.89
CA ALA A 475 15.60 -1.13 0.65
C ALA A 475 15.74 -2.58 0.17
N LEU A 476 15.50 -3.57 1.02
CA LEU A 476 15.69 -4.99 0.72
C LEU A 476 14.40 -5.70 0.27
N THR A 477 13.24 -5.09 0.51
CA THR A 477 11.95 -5.70 0.16
C THR A 477 11.84 -5.89 -1.35
N GLN A 478 11.50 -7.11 -1.77
CA GLN A 478 11.27 -7.52 -3.17
C GLN A 478 12.47 -7.31 -4.11
N ARG A 479 13.65 -7.14 -3.58
CA ARG A 479 14.84 -6.80 -4.36
C ARG A 479 15.23 -7.90 -5.35
N VAL A 480 15.05 -9.14 -4.97
CA VAL A 480 15.31 -10.32 -5.82
C VAL A 480 14.56 -10.29 -7.14
N MET A 481 13.34 -9.70 -7.15
CA MET A 481 12.51 -9.62 -8.36
C MET A 481 12.95 -8.56 -9.35
N THR A 482 13.56 -7.50 -8.87
CA THR A 482 13.92 -6.33 -9.64
C THR A 482 15.41 -6.27 -9.99
N GLU A 483 16.23 -6.85 -9.13
CA GLU A 483 17.69 -6.86 -9.22
C GLU A 483 18.22 -8.07 -8.44
N ASN A 484 19.43 -8.50 -8.72
CA ASN A 484 20.11 -9.53 -7.91
C ASN A 484 20.62 -8.91 -6.59
N GLY A 485 19.68 -8.49 -5.75
CA GLY A 485 19.99 -7.91 -4.45
C GLY A 485 20.34 -8.96 -3.38
N PRO A 486 20.85 -8.53 -2.21
CA PRO A 486 21.13 -9.43 -1.12
C PRO A 486 19.86 -10.08 -0.58
N ALA A 487 19.91 -11.37 -0.34
CA ALA A 487 18.80 -12.15 0.22
C ALA A 487 18.62 -11.93 1.73
N THR A 488 19.63 -11.40 2.42
CA THR A 488 19.64 -11.26 3.87
C THR A 488 19.49 -9.81 4.34
N TYR A 489 18.73 -9.62 5.42
CA TYR A 489 18.67 -8.37 6.17
C TYR A 489 19.89 -8.18 7.08
N GLU A 490 20.63 -9.23 7.38
CA GLU A 490 21.85 -9.17 8.18
C GLU A 490 22.91 -8.29 7.50
N LEU A 491 23.61 -7.52 8.31
CA LEU A 491 24.71 -6.68 7.86
C LEU A 491 26.03 -7.33 8.26
N GLU A 492 26.86 -7.63 7.27
CA GLU A 492 28.21 -8.09 7.54
C GLU A 492 29.05 -6.96 8.14
N PRO A 493 29.70 -7.16 9.28
CA PRO A 493 30.63 -6.18 9.85
C PRO A 493 31.71 -5.81 8.83
N ALA A 494 32.14 -4.55 8.84
CA ALA A 494 33.26 -4.12 8.01
C ALA A 494 34.54 -4.89 8.39
N ALA A 495 35.23 -5.43 7.40
CA ALA A 495 36.50 -6.14 7.64
C ALA A 495 37.57 -5.20 8.23
N GLU A 496 37.57 -3.95 7.77
CA GLU A 496 38.41 -2.86 8.28
C GLU A 496 37.56 -1.60 8.41
N PRO A 497 37.43 -1.00 9.62
CA PRO A 497 36.73 0.26 9.80
C PRO A 497 37.38 1.39 8.99
N LYS A 498 36.57 2.18 8.30
CA LYS A 498 36.98 3.34 7.51
C LYS A 498 36.44 4.62 8.15
N ASN A 499 37.08 5.75 7.89
CA ASN A 499 36.52 7.08 8.09
C ASN A 499 35.71 7.46 6.85
N VAL A 500 34.40 7.46 6.96
CA VAL A 500 33.49 7.70 5.84
C VAL A 500 32.90 9.11 5.95
N MET A 501 33.05 9.89 4.91
CA MET A 501 32.40 11.18 4.77
C MET A 501 31.15 11.00 3.90
N VAL A 502 29.98 11.37 4.42
CA VAL A 502 28.72 11.43 3.67
C VAL A 502 28.33 12.89 3.48
N VAL A 503 28.10 13.30 2.22
CA VAL A 503 27.75 14.67 1.85
C VAL A 503 26.29 14.74 1.42
N GLY A 504 25.47 15.38 2.26
CA GLY A 504 24.02 15.52 2.07
C GLY A 504 23.21 14.71 3.06
N GLY A 505 22.37 15.38 3.83
CA GLY A 505 21.49 14.83 4.86
C GLY A 505 20.08 14.51 4.37
N GLY A 506 19.92 14.23 3.08
CA GLY A 506 18.68 13.69 2.50
C GLY A 506 18.52 12.17 2.75
N PRO A 507 17.43 11.53 2.27
CA PRO A 507 17.14 10.12 2.55
C PRO A 507 18.27 9.18 2.09
N ALA A 508 18.89 9.43 0.95
CA ALA A 508 20.01 8.62 0.46
C ALA A 508 21.23 8.69 1.38
N GLY A 509 21.62 9.90 1.78
CA GLY A 509 22.78 10.10 2.65
C GLY A 509 22.56 9.58 4.06
N MET A 510 21.39 9.80 4.65
CA MET A 510 21.05 9.27 5.98
C MET A 510 21.05 7.73 5.96
N GLU A 511 20.49 7.11 4.92
CA GLU A 511 20.48 5.65 4.78
C GLU A 511 21.90 5.09 4.62
N ALA A 512 22.74 5.69 3.75
CA ALA A 512 24.13 5.27 3.60
C ALA A 512 24.92 5.39 4.90
N ALA A 513 24.75 6.51 5.62
CA ALA A 513 25.43 6.75 6.87
C ALA A 513 25.06 5.75 7.96
N ARG A 514 23.74 5.45 8.13
CA ARG A 514 23.30 4.47 9.13
C ARG A 514 23.81 3.05 8.84
N ILE A 515 23.77 2.62 7.56
CA ILE A 515 24.23 1.29 7.16
C ILE A 515 25.74 1.15 7.34
N ALA A 516 26.51 2.15 6.89
CA ALA A 516 27.96 2.14 7.08
C ALA A 516 28.35 2.12 8.57
N ALA A 517 27.70 2.95 9.39
CA ALA A 517 27.95 2.98 10.83
C ALA A 517 27.53 1.69 11.52
N ALA A 518 26.40 1.08 11.15
CA ALA A 518 25.96 -0.21 11.68
C ALA A 518 26.94 -1.35 11.35
N ARG A 519 27.70 -1.24 10.26
CA ARG A 519 28.78 -2.16 9.91
C ARG A 519 30.11 -1.89 10.65
N GLY A 520 30.20 -0.79 11.41
CA GLY A 520 31.36 -0.45 12.23
C GLY A 520 32.31 0.58 11.64
N HIS A 521 31.91 1.30 10.59
CA HIS A 521 32.69 2.43 10.07
C HIS A 521 32.52 3.68 10.96
N ASN A 522 33.52 4.58 10.95
CA ASN A 522 33.44 5.90 11.57
C ASN A 522 32.80 6.87 10.56
N VAL A 523 31.55 7.23 10.75
CA VAL A 523 30.80 8.01 9.77
C VAL A 523 30.57 9.45 10.25
N THR A 524 30.89 10.42 9.37
CA THR A 524 30.50 11.83 9.53
C THR A 524 29.64 12.24 8.36
N LEU A 525 28.41 12.68 8.66
CA LEU A 525 27.45 13.19 7.69
C LEU A 525 27.43 14.71 7.74
N TYR A 526 27.63 15.36 6.62
CA TYR A 526 27.58 16.81 6.44
C TYR A 526 26.30 17.21 5.69
N GLU A 527 25.64 18.25 6.20
CA GLU A 527 24.47 18.86 5.55
C GLU A 527 24.66 20.38 5.48
N LYS A 528 24.47 20.95 4.30
CA LYS A 528 24.62 22.41 4.07
C LYS A 528 23.57 23.24 4.80
N ASN A 529 22.36 22.70 4.96
CA ASN A 529 21.28 23.36 5.67
C ASN A 529 21.37 23.13 7.18
N GLY A 530 20.59 23.89 7.95
CA GLY A 530 20.54 23.77 9.41
C GLY A 530 19.77 22.53 9.91
N MET A 531 19.16 21.73 9.01
CA MET A 531 18.36 20.56 9.34
C MET A 531 18.53 19.45 8.31
N LEU A 532 18.36 18.21 8.77
CA LEU A 532 18.34 17.03 7.93
C LEU A 532 16.97 16.86 7.25
N GLY A 533 16.92 16.00 6.22
CA GLY A 533 15.72 15.60 5.51
C GLY A 533 15.78 15.85 4.00
N GLY A 534 16.51 16.87 3.57
CA GLY A 534 16.55 17.24 2.14
C GLY A 534 15.14 17.42 1.58
N LEU A 535 14.84 16.80 0.44
CA LEU A 535 13.50 16.87 -0.19
C LEU A 535 12.39 16.13 0.57
N LEU A 536 12.69 15.38 1.64
CA LEU A 536 11.63 14.85 2.51
C LEU A 536 10.85 15.99 3.19
N THR A 537 11.48 17.13 3.48
CA THR A 537 10.80 18.30 4.06
C THR A 537 9.79 18.92 3.11
N PHE A 538 10.10 18.97 1.81
CA PHE A 538 9.16 19.36 0.77
C PHE A 538 8.04 18.32 0.64
N ALA A 539 8.39 17.04 0.52
CA ALA A 539 7.43 15.95 0.36
C ALA A 539 6.46 15.86 1.54
N SER A 540 6.91 16.07 2.78
CA SER A 540 6.03 16.07 3.95
C SER A 540 4.99 17.19 3.93
N THR A 541 5.28 18.31 3.26
CA THR A 541 4.32 19.39 3.10
C THR A 541 3.28 19.07 2.02
N VAL A 542 3.71 18.63 0.84
CA VAL A 542 2.79 18.41 -0.30
C VAL A 542 2.07 17.07 -0.21
N LYS A 543 2.69 16.04 0.36
CA LYS A 543 2.15 14.68 0.58
C LYS A 543 1.69 14.43 2.01
N GLY A 544 2.12 15.23 2.98
CA GLY A 544 1.93 15.00 4.40
C GLY A 544 0.49 14.65 4.80
N PRO A 545 -0.54 15.22 4.18
CA PRO A 545 -1.91 14.83 4.47
C PRO A 545 -2.26 13.38 4.17
N HIS A 546 -1.53 12.69 3.30
CA HIS A 546 -1.89 11.35 2.86
C HIS A 546 -0.74 10.33 2.86
N GLU A 547 0.49 10.75 3.15
CA GLU A 547 1.66 9.87 3.29
C GLU A 547 2.50 10.26 4.52
N ASN A 548 2.95 9.25 5.30
CA ASN A 548 3.69 9.47 6.56
C ASN A 548 5.17 9.81 6.29
N ILE A 549 5.44 10.90 5.60
CA ILE A 549 6.82 11.30 5.22
C ILE A 549 7.60 11.84 6.41
N ASP A 550 6.95 12.54 7.33
CA ASP A 550 7.59 13.05 8.56
C ASP A 550 8.08 11.91 9.44
N ASP A 551 7.31 10.80 9.53
CA ASP A 551 7.73 9.60 10.26
C ASP A 551 8.98 8.99 9.65
N LEU A 552 9.08 8.95 8.33
CA LEU A 552 10.29 8.47 7.64
C LEU A 552 11.49 9.34 7.97
N ASN A 553 11.32 10.67 7.94
CA ASN A 553 12.40 11.59 8.25
C ASN A 553 12.86 11.46 9.72
N ALA A 554 11.92 11.37 10.64
CA ALA A 554 12.21 11.16 12.07
C ALA A 554 12.92 9.82 12.32
N TYR A 555 12.45 8.74 11.67
CA TYR A 555 13.07 7.42 11.75
C TYR A 555 14.52 7.44 11.26
N LEU A 556 14.79 8.02 10.10
CA LEU A 556 16.15 8.08 9.55
C LEU A 556 17.09 8.88 10.48
N GLN A 557 16.64 9.99 11.04
CA GLN A 557 17.43 10.77 12.00
C GLN A 557 17.70 9.95 13.27
N ARG A 558 16.68 9.26 13.80
CA ARG A 558 16.85 8.40 14.98
C ARG A 558 17.86 7.29 14.72
N GLN A 559 17.84 6.72 13.50
CA GLN A 559 18.82 5.69 13.11
C GLN A 559 20.27 6.20 13.07
N LEU A 560 20.50 7.47 12.71
CA LEU A 560 21.83 8.08 12.79
C LEU A 560 22.32 8.15 14.24
N GLU A 561 21.44 8.56 15.17
CA GLU A 561 21.76 8.63 16.60
C GLU A 561 22.14 7.26 17.18
N ILE A 562 21.29 6.24 16.93
CA ILE A 562 21.49 4.89 17.45
C ILE A 562 22.80 4.29 16.97
N ASN A 563 23.18 4.53 15.71
CA ASN A 563 24.40 4.00 15.12
C ASN A 563 25.62 4.90 15.35
N GLY A 564 25.48 6.00 16.09
CA GLY A 564 26.60 6.85 16.49
C GLY A 564 27.20 7.66 15.34
N VAL A 565 26.40 8.01 14.33
CA VAL A 565 26.85 8.86 13.22
C VAL A 565 27.08 10.28 13.72
N THR A 566 28.24 10.86 13.40
CA THR A 566 28.50 12.28 13.65
C THR A 566 27.79 13.12 12.60
N VAL A 567 26.89 14.02 13.02
CA VAL A 567 26.13 14.88 12.12
C VAL A 567 26.63 16.33 12.23
N VAL A 568 26.97 16.94 11.10
CA VAL A 568 27.43 18.31 10.97
C VAL A 568 26.50 19.08 10.03
N THR A 569 25.62 19.89 10.59
CA THR A 569 24.68 20.74 9.82
C THR A 569 25.23 22.14 9.57
N GLY A 570 24.63 22.90 8.64
CA GLY A 570 25.03 24.24 8.30
C GLY A 570 26.42 24.34 7.64
N THR A 571 26.89 23.23 7.04
CA THR A 571 28.23 23.14 6.46
C THR A 571 28.16 22.60 5.03
N GLU A 572 28.45 23.46 4.08
CA GLU A 572 28.61 23.07 2.69
C GLU A 572 30.01 22.44 2.50
N VAL A 573 30.04 21.21 1.96
CA VAL A 573 31.28 20.50 1.70
C VAL A 573 31.85 20.95 0.35
N THR A 574 33.11 21.40 0.39
CA THR A 574 33.93 21.75 -0.77
C THR A 574 35.12 20.80 -0.90
N ALA A 575 35.87 20.89 -1.97
CA ALA A 575 37.11 20.12 -2.13
C ALA A 575 38.12 20.38 -0.98
N ASP A 576 38.19 21.61 -0.46
CA ASP A 576 39.03 21.94 0.70
C ASP A 576 38.54 21.22 1.97
N THR A 577 37.21 21.16 2.17
CA THR A 577 36.61 20.42 3.31
C THR A 577 36.96 18.93 3.27
N VAL A 578 36.90 18.32 2.07
CA VAL A 578 37.26 16.91 1.86
C VAL A 578 38.76 16.70 2.11
N ALA A 579 39.62 17.60 1.59
CA ALA A 579 41.07 17.51 1.76
C ALA A 579 41.48 17.67 3.23
N GLU A 580 40.81 18.53 4.01
CA GLU A 580 41.06 18.71 5.45
C GLU A 580 40.62 17.49 6.27
N ALA A 581 39.48 16.93 5.94
CA ALA A 581 38.93 15.76 6.65
C ALA A 581 39.65 14.45 6.27
N ALA A 582 40.23 14.40 5.06
CA ALA A 582 40.96 13.25 4.51
C ALA A 582 40.26 11.90 4.75
N PRO A 583 39.01 11.72 4.28
CA PRO A 583 38.26 10.48 4.50
C PRO A 583 38.85 9.32 3.68
N ASP A 584 38.70 8.10 4.20
CA ASP A 584 39.03 6.86 3.46
C ASP A 584 38.03 6.60 2.32
N ALA A 585 36.75 7.03 2.52
CA ALA A 585 35.70 6.92 1.53
C ALA A 585 34.76 8.14 1.56
N LEU A 586 34.25 8.54 0.39
CA LEU A 586 33.33 9.66 0.20
C LEU A 586 32.03 9.17 -0.44
N VAL A 587 30.89 9.44 0.21
CA VAL A 587 29.56 9.21 -0.33
C VAL A 587 28.89 10.55 -0.65
N LEU A 588 28.71 10.84 -1.93
CA LEU A 588 28.06 12.05 -2.41
C LEU A 588 26.54 11.79 -2.57
N ALA A 589 25.75 12.47 -1.77
CA ALA A 589 24.28 12.38 -1.71
C ALA A 589 23.62 13.77 -1.63
N CYS A 590 24.24 14.76 -2.28
CA CYS A 590 23.89 16.19 -2.17
C CYS A 590 22.62 16.59 -2.92
N GLY A 591 21.86 15.63 -3.47
CA GLY A 591 20.65 15.87 -4.26
C GLY A 591 20.95 16.29 -5.70
N GLY A 592 19.92 16.42 -6.51
CA GLY A 592 20.02 16.84 -7.92
C GLY A 592 20.00 18.36 -8.07
N LEU A 593 20.30 18.79 -9.28
CA LEU A 593 20.18 20.19 -9.71
C LEU A 593 18.79 20.40 -10.32
N ARG A 594 18.16 21.54 -9.99
CA ARG A 594 16.92 21.95 -10.67
C ARG A 594 17.26 22.44 -12.07
N ASP A 595 16.54 21.91 -13.06
CA ASP A 595 16.61 22.50 -14.40
C ASP A 595 15.92 23.85 -14.43
N THR A 596 16.40 24.77 -15.24
CA THR A 596 15.87 26.13 -15.35
C THR A 596 14.84 26.22 -16.45
N LEU A 597 13.75 26.94 -16.20
CA LEU A 597 12.78 27.32 -17.21
C LEU A 597 12.72 28.83 -17.32
N GLU A 598 12.98 29.34 -18.53
CA GLU A 598 12.84 30.75 -18.83
C GLU A 598 11.74 30.93 -19.89
N VAL A 599 10.72 31.71 -19.56
CA VAL A 599 9.64 32.10 -20.50
C VAL A 599 9.53 33.60 -20.47
N GLU A 600 9.89 34.23 -21.60
CA GLU A 600 9.85 35.70 -21.74
C GLU A 600 8.43 36.23 -21.47
N GLY A 601 8.28 37.15 -20.54
CA GLY A 601 7.02 37.75 -20.16
C GLY A 601 6.21 37.01 -19.09
N ALA A 602 6.65 35.81 -18.63
CA ALA A 602 6.02 35.09 -17.58
C ALA A 602 6.69 35.29 -16.22
N ASN A 603 5.90 35.18 -15.15
CA ASN A 603 6.42 34.97 -13.80
C ASN A 603 6.72 33.48 -13.63
N VAL A 604 7.98 33.10 -13.51
CA VAL A 604 8.42 31.72 -13.30
C VAL A 604 8.99 31.58 -11.90
N VAL A 605 8.46 30.66 -11.12
CA VAL A 605 8.88 30.38 -9.75
C VAL A 605 9.37 28.92 -9.65
N SER A 606 10.48 28.71 -8.97
CA SER A 606 10.95 27.35 -8.68
C SER A 606 9.97 26.57 -7.81
N ILE A 607 9.87 25.27 -8.02
CA ILE A 607 9.11 24.38 -7.12
C ILE A 607 9.63 24.46 -5.67
N ASP A 608 10.87 24.84 -5.45
CA ASP A 608 11.43 24.99 -4.11
C ASP A 608 10.93 26.26 -3.38
N ASP A 609 10.46 27.26 -4.15
CA ASP A 609 10.04 28.58 -3.64
C ASP A 609 8.54 28.86 -3.73
N PHE A 610 7.78 28.01 -4.41
CA PHE A 610 6.39 28.31 -4.76
C PHE A 610 5.48 28.53 -3.54
N MET A 611 5.71 27.81 -2.44
CA MET A 611 4.92 27.93 -1.21
C MET A 611 5.09 29.28 -0.52
N PHE A 612 6.17 29.99 -0.81
CA PHE A 612 6.51 31.28 -0.19
C PHE A 612 6.30 32.45 -1.15
N SER A 613 5.77 32.18 -2.35
CA SER A 613 5.58 33.16 -3.42
C SER A 613 4.10 33.51 -3.58
N ASP A 614 3.85 34.74 -4.02
CA ASP A 614 2.50 35.13 -4.49
C ASP A 614 2.29 34.61 -5.91
N LEU A 615 1.48 33.57 -6.03
CA LEU A 615 1.27 32.83 -7.26
C LEU A 615 0.11 33.36 -8.13
N GLY A 616 -0.75 34.23 -7.57
CA GLY A 616 -2.02 34.55 -8.24
C GLY A 616 -3.01 33.37 -8.18
N ASP A 617 -4.05 33.39 -9.01
CA ASP A 617 -5.12 32.37 -9.00
C ASP A 617 -4.94 31.30 -10.08
N ASN A 618 -4.34 31.66 -11.23
CA ASN A 618 -4.13 30.77 -12.37
C ASN A 618 -2.67 30.29 -12.38
N VAL A 619 -2.43 29.06 -11.97
CA VAL A 619 -1.09 28.53 -11.84
C VAL A 619 -0.84 27.42 -12.86
N VAL A 620 0.23 27.55 -13.61
CA VAL A 620 0.69 26.52 -14.54
C VAL A 620 1.84 25.76 -13.88
N VAL A 621 1.72 24.43 -13.78
CA VAL A 621 2.81 23.57 -13.33
C VAL A 621 3.52 22.98 -14.54
N TRP A 622 4.80 23.30 -14.70
CA TRP A 622 5.66 22.78 -15.76
C TRP A 622 6.37 21.52 -15.30
N GLY A 623 5.99 20.37 -15.85
CA GLY A 623 6.54 19.06 -15.54
C GLY A 623 5.47 17.99 -15.39
N SER A 624 5.88 16.74 -15.22
CA SER A 624 4.97 15.59 -15.06
C SER A 624 5.52 14.49 -14.15
N ASN A 625 6.51 14.81 -13.33
CA ASN A 625 7.06 13.90 -12.32
C ASN A 625 6.22 13.92 -11.04
N ALA A 626 6.57 13.08 -10.06
CA ALA A 626 5.85 13.00 -8.78
C ALA A 626 5.73 14.35 -8.08
N GLN A 627 6.78 15.16 -8.09
CA GLN A 627 6.77 16.48 -7.44
C GLN A 627 5.79 17.44 -8.14
N ALA A 628 5.70 17.36 -9.47
CA ALA A 628 4.74 18.17 -10.23
C ALA A 628 3.29 17.83 -9.90
N PHE A 629 2.96 16.52 -9.81
CA PHE A 629 1.60 16.07 -9.44
C PHE A 629 1.27 16.41 -7.98
N ASP A 630 2.20 16.23 -7.06
CA ASP A 630 1.99 16.60 -5.65
C ASP A 630 1.78 18.11 -5.48
N THR A 631 2.57 18.91 -6.22
CA THR A 631 2.40 20.37 -6.26
C THR A 631 1.05 20.77 -6.86
N ALA A 632 0.64 20.11 -7.94
CA ALA A 632 -0.67 20.35 -8.54
C ALA A 632 -1.82 20.02 -7.57
N LEU A 633 -1.71 18.92 -6.83
CA LEU A 633 -2.68 18.57 -5.78
C LEU A 633 -2.70 19.63 -4.69
N TRP A 634 -1.53 20.00 -4.16
CA TRP A 634 -1.43 21.02 -3.12
C TRP A 634 -2.05 22.35 -3.55
N LEU A 635 -1.75 22.83 -4.76
CA LEU A 635 -2.31 24.06 -5.31
C LEU A 635 -3.83 23.98 -5.49
N THR A 636 -4.32 22.83 -5.96
CA THR A 636 -5.77 22.60 -6.19
C THR A 636 -6.53 22.62 -4.86
N VAL A 637 -6.04 21.95 -3.80
CA VAL A 637 -6.70 22.00 -2.47
C VAL A 637 -6.58 23.38 -1.83
N HIS A 638 -5.62 24.21 -2.25
CA HIS A 638 -5.54 25.64 -1.89
C HIS A 638 -6.34 26.55 -2.84
N LYS A 639 -7.29 25.98 -3.59
CA LYS A 639 -8.25 26.70 -4.44
C LYS A 639 -7.62 27.49 -5.59
N LYS A 640 -6.47 27.06 -6.11
CA LYS A 640 -5.89 27.59 -7.32
C LYS A 640 -6.45 26.87 -8.55
N HIS A 641 -6.57 27.60 -9.65
CA HIS A 641 -6.83 27.00 -10.95
C HIS A 641 -5.53 26.46 -11.53
N VAL A 642 -5.43 25.14 -11.62
CA VAL A 642 -4.20 24.47 -11.98
C VAL A 642 -4.26 23.87 -13.38
N VAL A 643 -3.24 24.16 -14.18
CA VAL A 643 -2.99 23.52 -15.47
C VAL A 643 -1.59 22.96 -15.47
N MET A 644 -1.43 21.70 -15.87
CA MET A 644 -0.12 21.10 -16.08
C MET A 644 0.28 21.14 -17.55
N VAL A 645 1.53 21.46 -17.83
CA VAL A 645 2.11 21.43 -19.18
C VAL A 645 3.41 20.63 -19.11
N THR A 646 3.56 19.66 -20.01
CA THR A 646 4.74 18.79 -20.03
C THR A 646 5.13 18.42 -21.47
N PRO A 647 6.43 18.35 -21.77
CA PRO A 647 6.91 17.79 -23.03
C PRO A 647 6.73 16.29 -23.14
N ASN A 648 6.49 15.60 -22.02
CA ASN A 648 6.35 14.16 -21.95
C ASN A 648 4.99 13.70 -22.52
N PRO A 649 4.92 12.52 -23.13
CA PRO A 649 3.66 11.93 -23.57
C PRO A 649 2.81 11.45 -22.37
N ALA A 650 1.54 11.15 -22.63
CA ALA A 650 0.58 10.80 -21.57
C ALA A 650 0.94 9.49 -20.82
N GLU A 651 1.59 8.56 -21.49
CA GLU A 651 2.06 7.29 -20.89
C GLU A 651 3.22 7.47 -19.90
N ASP A 652 3.95 8.59 -19.98
CA ASP A 652 5.08 8.91 -19.11
C ASP A 652 4.71 9.85 -17.96
N LEU A 653 3.43 10.13 -17.78
CA LEU A 653 2.98 10.93 -16.63
C LEU A 653 3.26 10.20 -15.32
N ASP A 654 3.91 10.90 -14.41
CA ASP A 654 4.23 10.45 -13.06
C ASP A 654 4.77 9.02 -12.95
N MET A 655 5.84 8.75 -13.69
CA MET A 655 6.54 7.47 -13.68
C MET A 655 7.22 7.14 -12.32
N GLN A 656 7.22 8.09 -11.39
CA GLN A 656 7.94 7.99 -10.11
C GLN A 656 7.07 7.47 -8.96
N GLN A 657 5.76 7.38 -9.16
CA GLN A 657 4.80 6.83 -8.18
C GLN A 657 4.28 5.45 -8.60
N SER A 658 3.64 4.76 -7.66
CA SER A 658 2.93 3.51 -8.00
C SER A 658 1.74 3.80 -8.91
N GLN A 659 1.42 2.87 -9.78
CA GLN A 659 0.29 3.01 -10.70
C GLN A 659 -1.05 3.22 -9.96
N HIS A 660 -1.23 2.60 -8.80
CA HIS A 660 -2.41 2.81 -7.99
C HIS A 660 -2.50 4.23 -7.43
N ALA A 661 -1.41 4.73 -6.82
CA ALA A 661 -1.38 6.10 -6.30
C ALA A 661 -1.61 7.12 -7.43
N MET A 662 -0.94 6.95 -8.56
CA MET A 662 -1.11 7.81 -9.73
C MET A 662 -2.55 7.78 -10.26
N ARG A 663 -3.17 6.59 -10.38
CA ARG A 663 -4.54 6.46 -10.86
C ARG A 663 -5.52 7.23 -9.99
N PHE A 664 -5.42 7.10 -8.67
CA PHE A 664 -6.29 7.82 -7.75
C PHE A 664 -6.05 9.32 -7.81
N MET A 665 -4.79 9.75 -7.84
CA MET A 665 -4.43 11.16 -7.89
C MET A 665 -4.89 11.82 -9.19
N THR A 666 -4.59 11.22 -10.34
CA THR A 666 -5.03 11.78 -11.65
C THR A 666 -6.54 11.81 -11.78
N THR A 667 -7.24 10.76 -11.37
CA THR A 667 -8.70 10.74 -11.38
C THR A 667 -9.26 11.89 -10.55
N ALA A 668 -8.72 12.09 -9.35
CA ALA A 668 -9.13 13.17 -8.48
C ALA A 668 -8.87 14.56 -9.10
N LEU A 669 -7.66 14.78 -9.57
CA LEU A 669 -7.27 16.08 -10.15
C LEU A 669 -8.08 16.42 -11.39
N TYR A 670 -8.35 15.45 -12.27
CA TYR A 670 -9.21 15.69 -13.45
C TYR A 670 -10.65 15.99 -13.07
N ALA A 671 -11.19 15.29 -12.09
CA ALA A 671 -12.54 15.58 -11.61
C ALA A 671 -12.66 16.97 -10.96
N LEU A 672 -11.54 17.52 -10.45
CA LEU A 672 -11.42 18.88 -9.93
C LEU A 672 -11.21 19.95 -11.00
N GLY A 673 -11.18 19.54 -12.25
CA GLY A 673 -11.03 20.45 -13.38
C GLY A 673 -9.59 20.76 -13.77
N MET A 674 -8.60 20.07 -13.19
CA MET A 674 -7.22 20.19 -13.66
C MET A 674 -7.11 19.71 -15.11
N GLN A 675 -6.40 20.47 -15.92
CA GLN A 675 -6.08 20.14 -17.30
C GLN A 675 -4.60 19.79 -17.42
N VAL A 676 -4.28 18.77 -18.25
CA VAL A 676 -2.90 18.38 -18.54
C VAL A 676 -2.69 18.44 -20.06
N TYR A 677 -1.69 19.20 -20.47
CA TYR A 677 -1.23 19.27 -21.85
C TYR A 677 0.06 18.47 -21.96
N THR A 678 -0.02 17.30 -22.56
CA THR A 678 1.11 16.40 -22.83
C THR A 678 1.72 16.68 -24.21
N THR A 679 2.96 16.23 -24.44
CA THR A 679 3.73 16.51 -25.66
C THR A 679 3.67 18.00 -26.05
N ALA A 680 3.73 18.86 -25.05
CA ALA A 680 3.44 20.28 -25.18
C ALA A 680 4.60 21.16 -24.68
N GLN A 681 4.74 22.35 -25.28
CA GLN A 681 5.74 23.34 -24.95
C GLN A 681 5.08 24.68 -24.68
N ILE A 682 5.62 25.43 -23.72
CA ILE A 682 5.25 26.83 -23.51
C ILE A 682 6.08 27.66 -24.49
N THR A 683 5.43 28.34 -25.44
CA THR A 683 6.10 29.07 -26.53
C THR A 683 6.15 30.58 -26.34
N GLY A 684 5.41 31.09 -25.33
CA GLY A 684 5.41 32.52 -25.00
C GLY A 684 4.44 32.87 -23.89
N ALA A 685 4.55 34.11 -23.39
CA ALA A 685 3.63 34.63 -22.38
C ALA A 685 3.38 36.13 -22.66
N ALA A 686 2.12 36.56 -22.55
CA ALA A 686 1.72 37.96 -22.63
C ALA A 686 0.36 38.17 -21.97
N ASP A 687 0.13 39.35 -21.39
CA ASP A 687 -1.17 39.80 -20.88
C ASP A 687 -1.85 38.84 -19.89
N GLY A 688 -1.07 38.21 -19.00
CA GLY A 688 -1.60 37.24 -18.01
C GLY A 688 -2.00 35.89 -18.60
N GLN A 689 -1.43 35.53 -19.73
CA GLN A 689 -1.70 34.27 -20.44
C GLN A 689 -0.38 33.69 -20.96
N ILE A 690 -0.34 32.36 -21.11
CA ILE A 690 0.71 31.65 -21.83
C ILE A 690 0.18 31.06 -23.13
N THR A 691 1.06 30.90 -24.10
CA THR A 691 0.81 30.12 -25.32
C THR A 691 1.44 28.74 -25.17
N VAL A 692 0.64 27.71 -25.36
CA VAL A 692 1.09 26.30 -25.31
C VAL A 692 0.91 25.67 -26.67
N SER A 693 1.98 25.16 -27.25
CA SER A 693 1.97 24.40 -28.50
C SER A 693 1.99 22.91 -28.19
N SER A 694 0.96 22.18 -28.63
CA SER A 694 0.88 20.74 -28.51
C SER A 694 1.28 20.07 -29.81
N ALA A 695 2.31 19.23 -29.77
CA ALA A 695 2.79 18.49 -30.94
C ALA A 695 1.76 17.47 -31.42
N ASP A 696 1.09 16.78 -30.51
CA ASP A 696 0.09 15.74 -30.83
C ASP A 696 -1.16 16.33 -31.48
N ALA A 697 -1.63 17.46 -30.96
CA ALA A 697 -2.83 18.10 -31.47
C ALA A 697 -2.56 18.99 -32.70
N GLY A 698 -1.32 19.41 -32.91
CA GLY A 698 -0.93 20.32 -33.99
C GLY A 698 -1.57 21.70 -33.89
N VAL A 699 -1.88 22.14 -32.68
CA VAL A 699 -2.58 23.39 -32.37
C VAL A 699 -1.88 24.14 -31.23
N GLU A 700 -2.13 25.46 -31.20
CA GLU A 700 -1.75 26.28 -30.06
C GLU A 700 -2.96 26.62 -29.20
N TYR A 701 -2.74 26.61 -27.89
CA TYR A 701 -3.71 27.02 -26.88
C TYR A 701 -3.24 28.27 -26.17
N THR A 702 -4.16 29.13 -25.83
CA THR A 702 -3.92 30.26 -24.93
C THR A 702 -4.56 29.97 -23.59
N ILE A 703 -3.78 30.02 -22.53
CA ILE A 703 -4.15 29.57 -21.18
C ILE A 703 -3.92 30.72 -20.20
N PRO A 704 -4.91 31.10 -19.37
CA PRO A 704 -4.68 32.05 -18.28
C PRO A 704 -3.54 31.59 -17.38
N CYS A 705 -2.63 32.47 -17.05
CA CYS A 705 -1.46 32.15 -16.23
C CYS A 705 -0.95 33.40 -15.50
N ASP A 706 -1.04 33.35 -14.17
CA ASP A 706 -0.41 34.37 -13.31
C ASP A 706 1.03 33.97 -12.99
N THR A 707 1.26 32.66 -12.77
CA THR A 707 2.57 32.11 -12.43
C THR A 707 2.78 30.73 -13.04
N ILE A 708 4.00 30.48 -13.50
CA ILE A 708 4.48 29.13 -13.84
C ILE A 708 5.29 28.60 -12.68
N VAL A 709 4.92 27.47 -12.11
CA VAL A 709 5.75 26.72 -11.16
C VAL A 709 6.60 25.72 -11.94
N ASN A 710 7.90 25.93 -11.91
CA ASN A 710 8.86 25.05 -12.60
C ASN A 710 9.10 23.79 -11.75
N ALA A 711 8.49 22.70 -12.13
CA ALA A 711 8.62 21.35 -11.57
C ALA A 711 9.27 20.38 -12.56
N ALA A 712 10.14 20.86 -13.42
CA ALA A 712 10.90 20.04 -14.35
C ALA A 712 11.74 18.97 -13.64
N ASP A 713 12.13 17.94 -14.37
CA ASP A 713 12.99 16.89 -13.85
C ASP A 713 14.33 17.44 -13.36
N MET A 714 14.88 16.78 -12.37
CA MET A 714 16.18 17.17 -11.81
C MET A 714 17.32 16.56 -12.65
N LEU A 715 18.46 17.22 -12.64
CA LEU A 715 19.69 16.78 -13.27
C LEU A 715 20.68 16.24 -12.22
N PRO A 716 21.56 15.29 -12.56
CA PRO A 716 22.62 14.82 -11.69
C PRO A 716 23.53 15.97 -11.20
N ASN A 717 24.09 15.80 -9.99
CA ASN A 717 24.95 16.78 -9.32
C ASN A 717 26.21 16.12 -8.77
N THR A 718 27.11 15.69 -9.63
CA THR A 718 28.33 14.94 -9.27
C THR A 718 29.62 15.77 -9.32
N GLY A 719 29.54 17.07 -9.56
CA GLY A 719 30.70 17.93 -9.84
C GLY A 719 31.81 17.89 -8.78
N LEU A 720 31.45 17.74 -7.49
CA LEU A 720 32.44 17.65 -6.41
C LEU A 720 33.39 16.45 -6.60
N LEU A 721 32.94 15.35 -7.19
CA LEU A 721 33.81 14.16 -7.41
C LEU A 721 34.96 14.41 -8.40
N ASP A 722 34.79 15.37 -9.29
CA ASP A 722 35.84 15.76 -10.25
C ASP A 722 36.92 16.65 -9.61
N GLU A 723 36.65 17.20 -8.41
CA GLU A 723 37.49 18.13 -7.68
C GLU A 723 38.29 17.50 -6.55
N VAL A 724 37.98 16.26 -6.18
CA VAL A 724 38.55 15.59 -4.99
C VAL A 724 39.35 14.35 -5.37
N ASP A 725 40.39 14.06 -4.57
CA ASP A 725 41.23 12.86 -4.72
C ASP A 725 40.97 11.92 -3.51
N VAL A 726 39.86 11.18 -3.55
CA VAL A 726 39.51 10.14 -2.57
C VAL A 726 39.48 8.79 -3.28
N ALA A 727 40.16 7.81 -2.73
CA ALA A 727 40.37 6.51 -3.38
C ALA A 727 39.05 5.74 -3.61
N GLU A 728 38.06 5.92 -2.75
CA GLU A 728 36.78 5.24 -2.82
C GLU A 728 35.64 6.26 -2.75
N THR A 729 34.87 6.37 -3.85
CA THR A 729 33.81 7.35 -3.98
C THR A 729 32.51 6.72 -4.48
N TYR A 730 31.39 7.21 -3.99
CA TYR A 730 30.04 6.82 -4.39
C TYR A 730 29.22 8.07 -4.67
N ALA A 731 28.43 8.08 -5.76
CA ALA A 731 27.39 9.05 -5.99
C ALA A 731 26.02 8.35 -5.94
N ILE A 732 25.10 8.79 -5.08
CA ILE A 732 23.85 8.10 -4.80
C ILE A 732 22.64 9.04 -4.76
N GLY A 733 21.44 8.46 -4.93
CA GLY A 733 20.19 9.20 -4.94
C GLY A 733 20.12 10.21 -6.10
N ASP A 734 19.42 11.30 -5.90
CA ASP A 734 19.21 12.32 -6.93
C ASP A 734 20.49 13.01 -7.37
N CYS A 735 21.55 12.92 -6.61
CA CYS A 735 22.88 13.38 -6.99
C CYS A 735 23.41 12.60 -8.21
N SER A 736 23.11 11.32 -8.32
CA SER A 736 23.57 10.43 -9.41
C SER A 736 22.48 10.21 -10.47
N ALA A 737 21.29 9.82 -10.01
CA ALA A 737 20.16 9.45 -10.87
C ALA A 737 18.85 9.93 -10.22
N PRO A 738 18.45 11.17 -10.46
CA PRO A 738 17.21 11.72 -9.89
C PRO A 738 16.00 10.86 -10.28
N PHE A 739 15.22 10.41 -9.29
CA PHE A 739 13.99 9.69 -9.56
C PHE A 739 12.99 9.78 -8.41
N ASN A 740 13.13 8.98 -7.36
CA ASN A 740 12.20 8.97 -6.22
C ASN A 740 12.88 8.57 -4.91
N ILE A 741 12.14 8.74 -3.80
CA ILE A 741 12.63 8.43 -2.44
C ILE A 741 13.06 6.96 -2.32
N ALA A 742 12.36 6.03 -2.97
CA ALA A 742 12.67 4.60 -2.87
C ALA A 742 14.04 4.27 -3.46
N LEU A 743 14.36 4.81 -4.65
CA LEU A 743 15.68 4.64 -5.27
C LEU A 743 16.77 5.39 -4.50
N ALA A 744 16.46 6.53 -3.91
CA ALA A 744 17.39 7.26 -3.07
C ALA A 744 17.80 6.43 -1.84
N ILE A 745 16.84 5.85 -1.10
CA ILE A 745 17.10 4.96 0.04
C ILE A 745 17.83 3.70 -0.40
N ARG A 746 17.43 3.12 -1.52
CA ARG A 746 18.08 1.92 -2.06
C ARG A 746 19.55 2.16 -2.41
N GLY A 747 19.85 3.26 -3.09
CA GLY A 747 21.22 3.66 -3.39
C GLY A 747 22.05 3.92 -2.14
N GLY A 748 21.44 4.48 -1.09
CA GLY A 748 22.07 4.65 0.21
C GLY A 748 22.41 3.32 0.88
N ASN A 749 21.45 2.38 0.88
CA ASN A 749 21.66 1.04 1.44
C ASN A 749 22.78 0.28 0.72
N ASP A 750 22.81 0.37 -0.62
CA ASP A 750 23.83 -0.27 -1.44
C ASP A 750 25.23 0.28 -1.17
N ALA A 751 25.38 1.61 -1.17
CA ALA A 751 26.65 2.25 -0.87
C ALA A 751 27.14 1.90 0.54
N GLY A 752 26.25 1.97 1.55
CA GLY A 752 26.60 1.59 2.92
C GLY A 752 27.00 0.12 3.07
N ARG A 753 26.41 -0.78 2.29
CA ARG A 753 26.79 -2.21 2.27
C ARG A 753 28.09 -2.46 1.49
N ALA A 754 28.41 -1.67 0.48
CA ALA A 754 29.60 -1.81 -0.34
C ALA A 754 30.88 -1.29 0.35
N LEU A 755 30.76 -0.27 1.22
CA LEU A 755 31.86 0.25 2.03
C LEU A 755 32.54 -0.82 2.88
#